data_23fe54828509734bd1d59d155ed8c62d
#
_entry.id   23fe54828509734bd1d59d155ed8c62d
#
_cell.length_a   1.000
_cell.length_b   1.000
_cell.length_c   1.000
_cell.angle_alpha   90.00
_cell.angle_beta   90.00
_cell.angle_gamma   90.00
#
_symmetry.space_group_name_H-M   'P 1'
#
loop_
_entity.id
_entity.type
_entity.pdbx_description
1 polymer ?
#
loop_
_entity_poly.entity_id
_entity_poly.type
_entity_poly.pdbx_seq_one_letter_code
_entity_poly.pdbx_strand_id
1 'polypeptide(L)'
;ESTELLAENSAGLPEGIVEQCKVNRELSQALNQQAQRMDLVASQQRQATSQTLQVRQALNTLREQSQWLGVSNMLGEALRAQVARLPEMPKPQQLDTEMAQLRVHRMRYEELLNKQPQLRQIRQANGQPLTAEQNQILDAQLRTQRELLNSLLQGGDTLILELTKLKVSNSQLEDALKEVNEATHRYLFWTADVSPLSLSWPVDLVQDLRRLISLDTFNQLGKASIMMLTSKETLLPLFGALALVGFSLYSRQHFNRFLERSASRVGKVTQDHFSLTLRTVFWSILVASPLPVLWATLGYGLQEAWPYPLAVAIGDGVTATVPLLWVVMICAAFARPNGLFVAHFGWPRNRVAKAMRYYLMSIGLIVPLIMAVIMFDNLNDREFSGSLGRLCFILICGALALVTLSLKKAGIPLYLDKEGNGDNMVNSLLWNMLMGAPLIAILAAAVGYLATAQALLARLETSVAIWFLLLVIYHVIRRWMLIQRRRLAFDRAKHRRAEMLAQRARGEEEPAHSSSLEGAVDIDESEIDLDAISAQSLRLVRSILMLIALLSVIVLWSEIHSAFGFLENISLWDVTSTVQGVESLEPITLGAVLIAILVFIITTQLVRNLPALLELALLQHLDLTPGTGYAITTITKYLLMLIGGLVGFSMIGIEWSKLQWLVAALGVGLGFGLQEIFANFISGLIILFEKPIRIGDTVTIRDLTGSVTKINTRATTISDWDR
;
A
#
# COMPACT_ATOMS: atom_id res chain seq x y z
N GLU A 1 -18.24 -47.91 -26.82
CA GLU A 1 -18.71 -49.14 -27.48
C GLU A 1 -20.24 -49.17 -27.59
N SER A 2 -21.02 -49.18 -26.49
CA SER A 2 -22.49 -49.22 -26.56
C SER A 2 -23.12 -48.03 -27.29
N THR A 3 -22.55 -46.84 -27.21
CA THR A 3 -23.03 -45.68 -27.96
C THR A 3 -22.71 -45.73 -29.45
N GLU A 4 -21.61 -46.34 -29.83
CA GLU A 4 -21.23 -46.57 -31.25
C GLU A 4 -22.13 -47.65 -31.88
N LEU A 5 -22.34 -48.75 -31.19
CA LEU A 5 -23.27 -49.83 -31.66
C LEU A 5 -24.70 -49.31 -31.80
N LEU A 6 -25.16 -48.46 -30.88
CA LEU A 6 -26.50 -47.82 -30.98
C LEU A 6 -26.52 -46.79 -32.14
N ALA A 7 -25.44 -46.14 -32.44
CA ALA A 7 -25.33 -45.20 -33.58
C ALA A 7 -25.40 -45.91 -34.94
N GLU A 8 -24.75 -47.07 -35.10
CA GLU A 8 -24.80 -47.86 -36.30
C GLU A 8 -26.23 -48.40 -36.56
N ASN A 9 -26.95 -48.80 -35.48
CA ASN A 9 -28.30 -49.30 -35.60
C ASN A 9 -29.37 -48.20 -35.75
N SER A 10 -29.02 -46.92 -35.61
CA SER A 10 -29.95 -45.79 -35.69
C SER A 10 -30.01 -45.12 -37.08
N ALA A 11 -29.25 -45.56 -38.05
CA ALA A 11 -29.29 -45.04 -39.43
C ALA A 11 -30.66 -45.28 -40.08
N GLY A 12 -31.35 -44.19 -40.51
CA GLY A 12 -32.63 -44.25 -41.17
C GLY A 12 -33.86 -44.21 -40.21
N LEU A 13 -33.64 -43.98 -38.92
CA LEU A 13 -34.69 -43.86 -37.93
C LEU A 13 -35.27 -42.43 -37.82
N PRO A 14 -36.42 -42.22 -37.16
CA PRO A 14 -37.00 -40.90 -36.93
C PRO A 14 -36.00 -39.92 -36.29
N GLU A 15 -36.11 -38.64 -36.68
CA GLU A 15 -35.18 -37.56 -36.29
C GLU A 15 -34.98 -37.49 -34.75
N GLY A 16 -36.04 -37.71 -33.96
CA GLY A 16 -35.97 -37.71 -32.50
C GLY A 16 -35.07 -38.81 -31.91
N ILE A 17 -35.00 -39.98 -32.55
CA ILE A 17 -34.13 -41.10 -32.12
C ILE A 17 -32.69 -40.83 -32.52
N VAL A 18 -32.46 -40.24 -33.70
CA VAL A 18 -31.12 -39.81 -34.17
C VAL A 18 -30.55 -38.71 -33.26
N GLU A 19 -31.40 -37.78 -32.81
CA GLU A 19 -31.01 -36.73 -31.87
C GLU A 19 -30.57 -37.30 -30.51
N GLN A 20 -31.29 -38.29 -29.99
CA GLN A 20 -30.87 -38.98 -28.76
C GLN A 20 -29.55 -39.73 -28.92
N CYS A 21 -29.28 -40.26 -30.08
CA CYS A 21 -28.01 -40.89 -30.39
C CYS A 21 -26.84 -39.85 -30.36
N LYS A 22 -27.07 -38.66 -30.90
CA LYS A 22 -26.08 -37.56 -30.83
C LYS A 22 -25.83 -37.16 -29.39
N VAL A 23 -26.88 -36.97 -28.58
CA VAL A 23 -26.77 -36.63 -27.16
C VAL A 23 -25.96 -37.71 -26.43
N ASN A 24 -26.25 -39.00 -26.65
CA ASN A 24 -25.52 -40.10 -26.01
C ASN A 24 -24.01 -40.09 -26.41
N ARG A 25 -23.69 -39.75 -27.65
CA ARG A 25 -22.30 -39.62 -28.09
C ARG A 25 -21.59 -38.46 -27.39
N GLU A 26 -22.24 -37.28 -27.27
CA GLU A 26 -21.71 -36.13 -26.53
C GLU A 26 -21.50 -36.48 -25.07
N LEU A 27 -22.43 -37.15 -24.40
CA LEU A 27 -22.32 -37.57 -23.01
C LEU A 27 -21.16 -38.58 -22.82
N SER A 28 -20.99 -39.51 -23.76
CA SER A 28 -19.87 -40.47 -23.74
C SER A 28 -18.51 -39.77 -23.88
N GLN A 29 -18.43 -38.78 -24.78
CA GLN A 29 -17.20 -37.97 -24.91
C GLN A 29 -16.93 -37.15 -23.64
N ALA A 30 -17.96 -36.54 -23.06
CA ALA A 30 -17.85 -35.81 -21.79
C ALA A 30 -17.39 -36.73 -20.63
N LEU A 31 -17.85 -37.96 -20.57
CA LEU A 31 -17.41 -38.93 -19.56
C LEU A 31 -15.95 -39.31 -19.73
N ASN A 32 -15.47 -39.51 -20.97
CA ASN A 32 -14.08 -39.81 -21.24
C ASN A 32 -13.18 -38.60 -20.87
N GLN A 33 -13.60 -37.40 -21.21
CA GLN A 33 -12.86 -36.16 -20.82
C GLN A 33 -12.80 -36.01 -19.30
N GLN A 34 -13.92 -36.29 -18.60
CA GLN A 34 -13.96 -36.23 -17.15
C GLN A 34 -13.01 -37.25 -16.50
N ALA A 35 -12.97 -38.50 -17.03
CA ALA A 35 -12.05 -39.53 -16.54
C ALA A 35 -10.58 -39.12 -16.74
N GLN A 36 -10.22 -38.63 -17.93
CA GLN A 36 -8.86 -38.15 -18.20
C GLN A 36 -8.48 -36.96 -17.29
N ARG A 37 -9.43 -36.08 -17.03
CA ARG A 37 -9.19 -34.94 -16.12
C ARG A 37 -9.00 -35.42 -14.68
N MET A 38 -9.72 -36.43 -14.24
CA MET A 38 -9.59 -37.04 -12.92
C MET A 38 -8.18 -37.62 -12.68
N ASP A 39 -7.68 -38.37 -13.68
CA ASP A 39 -6.32 -38.95 -13.63
C ASP A 39 -5.25 -37.86 -13.56
N LEU A 40 -5.43 -36.80 -14.34
CA LEU A 40 -4.52 -35.65 -14.34
C LEU A 40 -4.53 -34.94 -12.97
N VAL A 41 -5.69 -34.67 -12.41
CA VAL A 41 -5.84 -34.03 -11.09
C VAL A 41 -5.21 -34.88 -9.98
N ALA A 42 -5.44 -36.18 -9.99
CA ALA A 42 -4.82 -37.13 -9.03
C ALA A 42 -3.31 -37.16 -9.15
N SER A 43 -2.76 -37.06 -10.36
CA SER A 43 -1.32 -36.96 -10.61
C SER A 43 -0.76 -35.65 -10.06
N GLN A 44 -1.40 -34.54 -10.36
CA GLN A 44 -1.00 -33.21 -9.87
C GLN A 44 -1.03 -33.13 -8.33
N GLN A 45 -2.04 -33.71 -7.70
CA GLN A 45 -2.15 -33.78 -6.25
C GLN A 45 -0.98 -34.55 -5.61
N ARG A 46 -0.66 -35.72 -6.15
CA ARG A 46 0.49 -36.52 -5.70
C ARG A 46 1.79 -35.75 -5.84
N GLN A 47 1.97 -35.06 -6.96
CA GLN A 47 3.14 -34.21 -7.20
C GLN A 47 3.23 -33.08 -6.17
N ALA A 48 2.14 -32.32 -5.96
CA ALA A 48 2.10 -31.22 -4.98
C ALA A 48 2.40 -31.71 -3.56
N THR A 49 1.88 -32.87 -3.15
CA THR A 49 2.14 -33.46 -1.84
C THR A 49 3.60 -33.86 -1.69
N SER A 50 4.18 -34.52 -2.71
CA SER A 50 5.61 -34.89 -2.72
C SER A 50 6.50 -33.66 -2.65
N GLN A 51 6.21 -32.63 -3.41
CA GLN A 51 6.94 -31.37 -3.38
C GLN A 51 6.84 -30.66 -2.02
N THR A 52 5.67 -30.68 -1.39
CA THR A 52 5.49 -30.11 -0.04
C THR A 52 6.38 -30.81 1.00
N LEU A 53 6.48 -32.13 0.93
CA LEU A 53 7.39 -32.89 1.81
C LEU A 53 8.84 -32.52 1.56
N GLN A 54 9.25 -32.44 0.30
CA GLN A 54 10.61 -32.03 -0.08
C GLN A 54 10.96 -30.63 0.44
N VAL A 55 10.03 -29.67 0.31
CA VAL A 55 10.20 -28.30 0.79
C VAL A 55 10.32 -28.25 2.32
N ARG A 56 9.49 -29.00 3.04
CA ARG A 56 9.57 -29.10 4.51
C ARG A 56 10.86 -29.73 5.00
N GLN A 57 11.35 -30.75 4.31
CA GLN A 57 12.66 -31.34 4.61
C GLN A 57 13.77 -30.30 4.39
N ALA A 58 13.73 -29.57 3.31
CA ALA A 58 14.66 -28.47 3.05
C ALA A 58 14.63 -27.43 4.18
N LEU A 59 13.44 -27.03 4.65
CA LEU A 59 13.29 -26.09 5.76
C LEU A 59 13.93 -26.60 7.06
N ASN A 60 13.72 -27.87 7.40
CA ASN A 60 14.32 -28.45 8.59
C ASN A 60 15.85 -28.50 8.49
N THR A 61 16.39 -28.89 7.32
CA THR A 61 17.83 -28.85 7.06
C THR A 61 18.40 -27.44 7.17
N LEU A 62 17.67 -26.43 6.67
CA LEU A 62 18.03 -25.03 6.81
C LEU A 62 18.14 -24.60 8.28
N ARG A 63 17.14 -24.96 9.08
CA ARG A 63 17.13 -24.66 10.53
C ARG A 63 18.30 -25.32 11.26
N GLU A 64 18.58 -26.56 10.98
CA GLU A 64 19.71 -27.28 11.55
C GLU A 64 21.05 -26.65 11.15
N GLN A 65 21.26 -26.39 9.87
CA GLN A 65 22.47 -25.76 9.35
C GLN A 65 22.69 -24.36 9.94
N SER A 66 21.63 -23.58 10.11
CA SER A 66 21.72 -22.25 10.72
C SER A 66 22.17 -22.26 12.18
N GLN A 67 21.80 -23.29 12.91
CA GLN A 67 22.24 -23.49 14.32
C GLN A 67 23.72 -23.83 14.43
N TRP A 68 24.25 -24.62 13.50
CA TRP A 68 25.63 -25.12 13.55
C TRP A 68 26.64 -24.15 12.92
N LEU A 69 26.28 -23.49 11.81
CA LEU A 69 27.23 -22.69 11.04
C LEU A 69 27.20 -21.21 11.40
N GLY A 70 26.19 -20.75 12.15
CA GLY A 70 25.98 -19.33 12.42
C GLY A 70 25.82 -18.52 11.13
N VAL A 71 26.00 -17.21 11.18
CA VAL A 71 25.98 -16.34 9.99
C VAL A 71 27.36 -16.38 9.34
N SER A 72 27.60 -17.32 8.44
CA SER A 72 28.86 -17.49 7.72
C SER A 72 28.65 -17.53 6.20
N ASN A 73 29.70 -17.21 5.44
CA ASN A 73 29.65 -17.28 3.98
C ASN A 73 29.39 -18.72 3.48
N MET A 74 29.90 -19.75 4.20
CA MET A 74 29.64 -21.15 3.89
C MET A 74 28.14 -21.48 4.00
N LEU A 75 27.49 -20.97 5.04
CA LEU A 75 26.03 -21.08 5.18
C LEU A 75 25.32 -20.43 3.97
N GLY A 76 25.74 -19.25 3.57
CA GLY A 76 25.16 -18.54 2.42
C GLY A 76 25.25 -19.34 1.10
N GLU A 77 26.38 -19.98 0.83
CA GLU A 77 26.54 -20.83 -0.36
C GLU A 77 25.69 -22.11 -0.29
N ALA A 78 25.69 -22.78 0.86
CA ALA A 78 24.86 -23.96 1.08
C ALA A 78 23.36 -23.66 0.92
N LEU A 79 22.89 -22.56 1.48
CA LEU A 79 21.50 -22.10 1.38
C LEU A 79 21.11 -21.79 -0.06
N ARG A 80 21.96 -21.09 -0.81
CA ARG A 80 21.69 -20.77 -2.23
C ARG A 80 21.61 -22.02 -3.08
N ALA A 81 22.51 -22.99 -2.87
CA ALA A 81 22.49 -24.26 -3.56
C ALA A 81 21.21 -25.07 -3.25
N GLN A 82 20.72 -24.98 -2.03
CA GLN A 82 19.51 -25.68 -1.60
C GLN A 82 18.24 -25.02 -2.17
N VAL A 83 18.17 -23.71 -2.15
CA VAL A 83 17.04 -22.94 -2.74
C VAL A 83 16.93 -23.16 -4.24
N ALA A 84 18.06 -23.26 -4.95
CA ALA A 84 18.08 -23.54 -6.38
C ALA A 84 17.48 -24.92 -6.76
N ARG A 85 17.37 -25.83 -5.79
CA ARG A 85 16.77 -27.17 -5.98
C ARG A 85 15.28 -27.24 -5.60
N LEU A 86 14.72 -26.16 -5.05
CA LEU A 86 13.32 -26.15 -4.67
C LEU A 86 12.41 -26.12 -5.92
N PRO A 87 11.21 -26.71 -5.82
CA PRO A 87 10.22 -26.62 -6.88
C PRO A 87 9.76 -25.18 -7.09
N GLU A 88 9.35 -24.86 -8.31
CA GLU A 88 8.74 -23.56 -8.63
C GLU A 88 7.40 -23.41 -7.93
N MET A 89 7.03 -22.18 -7.65
CA MET A 89 5.69 -21.88 -7.10
C MET A 89 4.60 -22.43 -8.03
N PRO A 90 3.58 -23.10 -7.50
CA PRO A 90 2.46 -23.56 -8.31
C PRO A 90 1.79 -22.33 -8.94
N LYS A 91 1.59 -22.39 -10.27
CA LYS A 91 0.87 -21.32 -10.97
C LYS A 91 -0.57 -21.27 -10.44
N PRO A 92 -1.16 -20.08 -10.24
CA PRO A 92 -2.55 -19.98 -9.86
C PRO A 92 -3.40 -20.62 -10.96
N GLN A 93 -3.88 -21.81 -10.69
CA GLN A 93 -4.79 -22.52 -11.60
C GLN A 93 -6.19 -22.00 -11.39
N GLN A 94 -6.95 -21.91 -12.47
CA GLN A 94 -8.36 -21.48 -12.42
C GLN A 94 -9.26 -22.59 -11.87
N LEU A 95 -8.85 -23.23 -10.77
CA LEU A 95 -9.57 -24.37 -10.17
C LEU A 95 -10.98 -23.98 -9.72
N ASP A 96 -11.15 -22.77 -9.22
CA ASP A 96 -12.47 -22.28 -8.80
C ASP A 96 -13.43 -22.12 -9.98
N THR A 97 -12.91 -21.65 -11.12
CA THR A 97 -13.66 -21.52 -12.37
C THR A 97 -14.03 -22.90 -12.91
N GLU A 98 -13.11 -23.86 -12.87
CA GLU A 98 -13.34 -25.23 -13.29
C GLU A 98 -14.39 -25.92 -12.40
N MET A 99 -14.31 -25.76 -11.08
CA MET A 99 -15.33 -26.27 -10.16
C MET A 99 -16.71 -25.64 -10.39
N ALA A 100 -16.75 -24.35 -10.69
CA ALA A 100 -18.01 -23.67 -11.02
C ALA A 100 -18.60 -24.20 -12.33
N GLN A 101 -17.79 -24.42 -13.36
CA GLN A 101 -18.25 -25.02 -14.62
C GLN A 101 -18.78 -26.45 -14.42
N LEU A 102 -18.11 -27.27 -13.61
CA LEU A 102 -18.57 -28.61 -13.29
C LEU A 102 -19.92 -28.59 -12.57
N ARG A 103 -20.16 -27.63 -11.68
CA ARG A 103 -21.48 -27.47 -11.01
C ARG A 103 -22.56 -27.09 -12.03
N VAL A 104 -22.27 -26.23 -13.00
CA VAL A 104 -23.19 -25.88 -14.09
C VAL A 104 -23.50 -27.10 -14.97
N HIS A 105 -22.46 -27.87 -15.33
CA HIS A 105 -22.66 -29.12 -16.07
C HIS A 105 -23.50 -30.14 -15.30
N ARG A 106 -23.30 -30.26 -13.98
CA ARG A 106 -24.12 -31.10 -13.12
C ARG A 106 -25.59 -30.72 -13.18
N MET A 107 -25.93 -29.43 -13.05
CA MET A 107 -27.32 -28.96 -13.17
C MET A 107 -27.93 -29.34 -14.53
N ARG A 108 -27.14 -29.16 -15.60
CA ARG A 108 -27.58 -29.56 -16.96
C ARG A 108 -27.84 -31.08 -17.06
N TYR A 109 -26.99 -31.90 -16.46
CA TYR A 109 -27.18 -33.37 -16.48
C TYR A 109 -28.36 -33.79 -15.63
N GLU A 110 -28.60 -33.18 -14.49
CA GLU A 110 -29.80 -33.39 -13.67
C GLU A 110 -31.09 -33.01 -14.43
N GLU A 111 -31.06 -31.88 -15.16
CA GLU A 111 -32.18 -31.44 -16.00
C GLU A 111 -32.46 -32.45 -17.13
N LEU A 112 -31.44 -32.96 -17.81
CA LEU A 112 -31.55 -33.98 -18.85
C LEU A 112 -32.13 -35.27 -18.27
N LEU A 113 -31.73 -35.70 -17.09
CA LEU A 113 -32.26 -36.87 -16.40
C LEU A 113 -33.74 -36.71 -16.08
N ASN A 114 -34.14 -35.53 -15.64
CA ASN A 114 -35.55 -35.22 -15.30
C ASN A 114 -36.45 -35.12 -16.55
N LYS A 115 -35.91 -34.80 -17.71
CA LYS A 115 -36.64 -34.73 -18.99
C LYS A 115 -36.83 -36.10 -19.66
N GLN A 116 -36.14 -37.13 -19.25
CA GLN A 116 -36.22 -38.47 -19.85
C GLN A 116 -37.64 -39.04 -19.96
N PRO A 117 -38.54 -38.90 -18.97
CA PRO A 117 -39.93 -39.40 -19.08
C PRO A 117 -40.69 -38.77 -20.26
N GLN A 118 -40.39 -37.52 -20.58
CA GLN A 118 -41.03 -36.80 -21.69
C GLN A 118 -40.51 -37.26 -23.05
N LEU A 119 -39.26 -37.74 -23.14
CA LEU A 119 -38.65 -38.24 -24.37
C LEU A 119 -39.25 -39.59 -24.83
N ARG A 120 -39.93 -40.32 -23.97
CA ARG A 120 -40.67 -41.52 -24.33
C ARG A 120 -41.91 -41.23 -25.19
N GLN A 121 -42.34 -40.00 -25.31
CA GLN A 121 -43.47 -39.54 -26.09
C GLN A 121 -43.12 -39.09 -27.51
N ILE A 122 -41.90 -39.39 -27.98
CA ILE A 122 -41.47 -39.07 -29.34
C ILE A 122 -42.36 -39.80 -30.36
N ARG A 123 -42.79 -39.08 -31.38
CA ARG A 123 -43.58 -39.58 -32.51
C ARG A 123 -42.79 -39.46 -33.81
N GLN A 124 -43.24 -40.21 -34.82
CA GLN A 124 -42.69 -40.07 -36.18
C GLN A 124 -43.01 -38.68 -36.75
N ALA A 125 -42.29 -38.25 -37.77
CA ALA A 125 -42.44 -36.93 -38.42
C ALA A 125 -43.85 -36.66 -38.97
N ASN A 126 -44.60 -37.73 -39.27
CA ASN A 126 -46.00 -37.72 -39.71
C ASN A 126 -47.01 -37.80 -38.56
N GLY A 127 -46.59 -37.69 -37.31
CA GLY A 127 -47.43 -37.69 -36.11
C GLY A 127 -47.91 -39.07 -35.67
N GLN A 128 -47.52 -40.13 -36.33
CA GLN A 128 -47.85 -41.53 -35.98
C GLN A 128 -46.99 -42.05 -34.81
N PRO A 129 -47.48 -43.00 -34.01
CA PRO A 129 -46.68 -43.62 -32.97
C PRO A 129 -45.54 -44.44 -33.56
N LEU A 130 -44.41 -44.57 -32.82
CA LEU A 130 -43.27 -45.39 -33.20
C LEU A 130 -43.62 -46.87 -33.32
N THR A 131 -42.97 -47.59 -34.22
CA THR A 131 -43.08 -49.03 -34.34
C THR A 131 -42.49 -49.72 -33.10
N ALA A 132 -42.85 -51.02 -32.88
CA ALA A 132 -42.35 -51.79 -31.74
C ALA A 132 -40.82 -51.90 -31.72
N GLU A 133 -40.16 -52.04 -32.90
CA GLU A 133 -38.70 -52.05 -33.02
C GLU A 133 -38.08 -50.71 -32.72
N GLN A 134 -38.68 -49.62 -33.22
CA GLN A 134 -38.22 -48.24 -32.94
C GLN A 134 -38.37 -47.92 -31.44
N ASN A 135 -39.41 -48.37 -30.77
CA ASN A 135 -39.57 -48.22 -29.33
C ASN A 135 -38.49 -48.99 -28.53
N GLN A 136 -38.11 -50.20 -28.97
CA GLN A 136 -37.03 -50.96 -28.34
C GLN A 136 -35.69 -50.22 -28.46
N ILE A 137 -35.41 -49.66 -29.64
CA ILE A 137 -34.17 -48.85 -29.87
C ILE A 137 -34.19 -47.61 -29.01
N LEU A 138 -35.29 -46.88 -28.94
CA LEU A 138 -35.43 -45.69 -28.09
C LEU A 138 -35.23 -46.02 -26.60
N ASP A 139 -35.88 -47.12 -26.13
CA ASP A 139 -35.72 -47.56 -24.74
C ASP A 139 -34.25 -47.95 -24.42
N ALA A 140 -33.57 -48.60 -25.35
CA ALA A 140 -32.16 -48.92 -25.21
C ALA A 140 -31.29 -47.64 -25.14
N GLN A 141 -31.54 -46.66 -26.01
CA GLN A 141 -30.85 -45.38 -26.00
C GLN A 141 -31.11 -44.58 -24.70
N LEU A 142 -32.33 -44.54 -24.21
CA LEU A 142 -32.68 -43.86 -22.96
C LEU A 142 -32.09 -44.56 -21.72
N ARG A 143 -31.98 -45.90 -21.72
CA ARG A 143 -31.25 -46.63 -20.67
C ARG A 143 -29.76 -46.26 -20.67
N THR A 144 -29.11 -46.30 -21.83
CA THR A 144 -27.70 -45.93 -21.98
C THR A 144 -27.49 -44.47 -21.57
N GLN A 145 -28.39 -43.57 -21.97
CA GLN A 145 -28.35 -42.17 -21.56
C GLN A 145 -28.40 -42.00 -20.03
N ARG A 146 -29.31 -42.74 -19.37
CA ARG A 146 -29.45 -42.71 -17.91
C ARG A 146 -28.17 -43.16 -17.21
N GLU A 147 -27.56 -44.25 -17.71
CA GLU A 147 -26.33 -44.78 -17.16
C GLU A 147 -25.16 -43.77 -17.35
N LEU A 148 -25.05 -43.15 -18.52
CA LEU A 148 -24.07 -42.11 -18.79
C LEU A 148 -24.25 -40.88 -17.91
N LEU A 149 -25.50 -40.41 -17.76
CA LEU A 149 -25.82 -39.26 -16.91
C LEU A 149 -25.51 -39.53 -15.42
N ASN A 150 -25.87 -40.72 -14.93
CA ASN A 150 -25.57 -41.12 -13.54
C ASN A 150 -24.04 -41.20 -13.31
N SER A 151 -23.31 -41.75 -14.29
CA SER A 151 -21.84 -41.84 -14.23
C SER A 151 -21.19 -40.44 -14.28
N LEU A 152 -21.72 -39.55 -15.12
CA LEU A 152 -21.25 -38.15 -15.19
C LEU A 152 -21.53 -37.36 -13.91
N LEU A 153 -22.72 -37.57 -13.30
CA LEU A 153 -23.05 -36.91 -12.03
C LEU A 153 -22.14 -37.39 -10.89
N GLN A 154 -21.98 -38.70 -10.75
CA GLN A 154 -21.13 -39.29 -9.72
C GLN A 154 -19.67 -38.96 -9.94
N GLY A 155 -19.18 -39.04 -11.20
CA GLY A 155 -17.82 -38.68 -11.56
C GLY A 155 -17.57 -37.19 -11.39
N GLY A 156 -18.55 -36.32 -11.68
CA GLY A 156 -18.49 -34.88 -11.46
C GLY A 156 -18.32 -34.52 -10.00
N ASP A 157 -19.10 -35.15 -9.12
CA ASP A 157 -18.97 -34.93 -7.66
C ASP A 157 -17.59 -35.39 -7.15
N THR A 158 -17.11 -36.52 -7.64
CA THR A 158 -15.76 -37.02 -7.29
C THR A 158 -14.69 -36.10 -7.80
N LEU A 159 -14.81 -35.60 -9.04
CA LEU A 159 -13.84 -34.65 -9.60
C LEU A 159 -13.81 -33.32 -8.84
N ILE A 160 -14.95 -32.80 -8.42
CA ILE A 160 -15.04 -31.59 -7.58
C ILE A 160 -14.30 -31.82 -6.26
N LEU A 161 -14.45 -32.99 -5.66
CA LEU A 161 -13.75 -33.36 -4.42
C LEU A 161 -12.23 -33.41 -4.63
N GLU A 162 -11.78 -34.06 -5.71
CA GLU A 162 -10.35 -34.17 -6.02
C GLU A 162 -9.74 -32.80 -6.39
N LEU A 163 -10.46 -31.93 -7.10
CA LEU A 163 -10.04 -30.55 -7.35
C LEU A 163 -9.92 -29.74 -6.05
N THR A 164 -10.83 -29.96 -5.10
CA THR A 164 -10.75 -29.33 -3.78
C THR A 164 -9.52 -29.80 -3.02
N LYS A 165 -9.21 -31.09 -3.05
CA LYS A 165 -7.98 -31.65 -2.45
C LYS A 165 -6.73 -31.09 -3.12
N LEU A 166 -6.72 -30.98 -4.45
CA LEU A 166 -5.61 -30.37 -5.20
C LEU A 166 -5.41 -28.91 -4.80
N LYS A 167 -6.50 -28.14 -4.68
CA LYS A 167 -6.43 -26.75 -4.21
C LYS A 167 -5.79 -26.64 -2.83
N VAL A 168 -6.16 -27.50 -1.89
CA VAL A 168 -5.58 -27.57 -0.55
C VAL A 168 -4.09 -27.94 -0.61
N SER A 169 -3.73 -28.95 -1.41
CA SER A 169 -2.34 -29.38 -1.56
C SER A 169 -1.46 -28.28 -2.18
N ASN A 170 -1.97 -27.56 -3.17
CA ASN A 170 -1.28 -26.42 -3.77
C ASN A 170 -1.11 -25.26 -2.78
N SER A 171 -2.12 -24.98 -1.96
CA SER A 171 -2.00 -23.97 -0.90
C SER A 171 -0.97 -24.36 0.14
N GLN A 172 -0.92 -25.62 0.56
CA GLN A 172 0.09 -26.13 1.49
C GLN A 172 1.51 -26.05 0.91
N LEU A 173 1.67 -26.32 -0.39
CA LEU A 173 2.95 -26.17 -1.08
C LEU A 173 3.37 -24.69 -1.14
N GLU A 174 2.43 -23.80 -1.47
CA GLU A 174 2.68 -22.37 -1.50
C GLU A 174 3.09 -21.83 -0.13
N ASP A 175 2.40 -22.23 0.93
CA ASP A 175 2.71 -21.82 2.31
C ASP A 175 4.09 -22.33 2.73
N ALA A 176 4.42 -23.59 2.41
CA ALA A 176 5.73 -24.16 2.70
C ALA A 176 6.86 -23.45 1.94
N LEU A 177 6.64 -23.12 0.66
CA LEU A 177 7.61 -22.37 -0.14
C LEU A 177 7.80 -20.95 0.38
N LYS A 178 6.73 -20.28 0.80
CA LYS A 178 6.80 -18.95 1.45
C LYS A 178 7.62 -19.02 2.73
N GLU A 179 7.37 -20.01 3.58
CA GLU A 179 8.12 -20.18 4.84
C GLU A 179 9.62 -20.41 4.60
N VAL A 180 9.97 -21.26 3.60
CA VAL A 180 11.39 -21.48 3.23
C VAL A 180 11.99 -20.20 2.67
N ASN A 181 11.25 -19.48 1.83
CA ASN A 181 11.73 -18.23 1.24
C ASN A 181 11.99 -17.17 2.32
N GLU A 182 11.08 -17.00 3.27
CA GLU A 182 11.26 -16.09 4.41
C GLU A 182 12.46 -16.48 5.28
N ALA A 183 12.59 -17.77 5.61
CA ALA A 183 13.73 -18.27 6.36
C ALA A 183 15.05 -18.04 5.61
N THR A 184 15.06 -18.28 4.31
CA THR A 184 16.22 -18.07 3.46
C THR A 184 16.59 -16.59 3.38
N HIS A 185 15.63 -15.72 3.16
CA HIS A 185 15.87 -14.28 3.16
C HIS A 185 16.42 -13.78 4.50
N ARG A 186 15.93 -14.31 5.62
CA ARG A 186 16.45 -13.98 6.95
C ARG A 186 17.92 -14.29 7.09
N TYR A 187 18.37 -15.46 6.64
CA TYR A 187 19.76 -15.90 6.79
C TYR A 187 20.67 -15.35 5.70
N LEU A 188 20.19 -15.25 4.45
CA LEU A 188 20.99 -14.77 3.32
C LEU A 188 21.22 -13.26 3.33
N PHE A 189 20.31 -12.49 3.95
CA PHE A 189 20.39 -11.03 3.90
C PHE A 189 21.73 -10.49 4.43
N TRP A 190 22.26 -11.08 5.52
CA TRP A 190 23.50 -10.65 6.15
C TRP A 190 24.71 -11.50 5.75
N THR A 191 24.60 -12.32 4.72
CA THR A 191 25.73 -13.07 4.19
C THR A 191 26.33 -12.36 2.98
N ALA A 192 27.67 -12.43 2.85
CA ALA A 192 28.31 -11.91 1.66
C ALA A 192 27.86 -12.70 0.42
N ASP A 193 27.35 -12.02 -0.57
CA ASP A 193 26.84 -12.60 -1.82
C ASP A 193 27.89 -12.62 -2.93
N VAL A 194 28.90 -11.78 -2.81
CA VAL A 194 30.02 -11.70 -3.73
C VAL A 194 31.35 -11.71 -2.97
N SER A 195 32.44 -12.06 -3.64
CA SER A 195 33.77 -12.04 -3.02
C SER A 195 34.19 -10.61 -2.69
N PRO A 196 34.98 -10.38 -1.62
CA PRO A 196 35.56 -9.06 -1.36
C PRO A 196 36.39 -8.57 -2.54
N LEU A 197 36.52 -7.25 -2.66
CA LEU A 197 37.38 -6.67 -3.70
C LEU A 197 38.82 -7.16 -3.56
N SER A 198 39.34 -7.74 -4.64
CA SER A 198 40.70 -8.23 -4.75
C SER A 198 41.47 -7.45 -5.83
N LEU A 199 42.78 -7.60 -5.87
CA LEU A 199 43.60 -7.01 -6.91
C LEU A 199 43.31 -7.58 -8.30
N SER A 200 42.69 -8.76 -8.38
CA SER A 200 42.23 -9.36 -9.65
C SER A 200 40.90 -8.79 -10.17
N TRP A 201 40.14 -8.10 -9.33
CA TRP A 201 38.83 -7.57 -9.69
C TRP A 201 38.81 -6.71 -10.98
N PRO A 202 39.79 -5.80 -11.23
CA PRO A 202 39.83 -5.06 -12.50
C PRO A 202 40.03 -5.96 -13.73
N VAL A 203 40.73 -7.08 -13.58
CA VAL A 203 40.94 -8.06 -14.65
C VAL A 203 39.63 -8.80 -14.94
N ASP A 204 38.96 -9.24 -13.90
CA ASP A 204 37.66 -9.90 -14.00
C ASP A 204 36.63 -8.98 -14.68
N LEU A 205 36.64 -7.71 -14.30
CA LEU A 205 35.79 -6.69 -14.89
C LEU A 205 36.01 -6.52 -16.40
N VAL A 206 37.26 -6.46 -16.82
CA VAL A 206 37.61 -6.35 -18.26
C VAL A 206 37.23 -7.60 -19.01
N GLN A 207 37.44 -8.79 -18.41
CA GLN A 207 37.07 -10.07 -19.04
C GLN A 207 35.53 -10.17 -19.22
N ASP A 208 34.76 -9.82 -18.19
CA ASP A 208 33.31 -9.87 -18.23
C ASP A 208 32.74 -8.81 -19.20
N LEU A 209 33.33 -7.63 -19.24
CA LEU A 209 32.97 -6.62 -20.23
C LEU A 209 33.22 -7.12 -21.66
N ARG A 210 34.35 -7.83 -21.88
CA ARG A 210 34.65 -8.44 -23.18
C ARG A 210 33.69 -9.55 -23.55
N ARG A 211 33.25 -10.36 -22.61
CA ARG A 211 32.18 -11.36 -22.80
C ARG A 211 30.86 -10.69 -23.17
N LEU A 212 30.50 -9.62 -22.50
CA LEU A 212 29.26 -8.89 -22.75
C LEU A 212 29.24 -8.23 -24.12
N ILE A 213 30.37 -7.69 -24.59
CA ILE A 213 30.53 -7.04 -25.90
C ILE A 213 30.96 -8.07 -26.95
N SER A 214 30.47 -9.29 -26.92
CA SER A 214 30.75 -10.31 -27.90
C SER A 214 29.84 -10.17 -29.13
N LEU A 215 30.29 -10.70 -30.25
CA LEU A 215 29.50 -10.72 -31.50
C LEU A 215 28.18 -11.48 -31.31
N ASP A 216 28.20 -12.52 -30.48
CA ASP A 216 27.02 -13.34 -30.15
C ASP A 216 25.96 -12.53 -29.39
N THR A 217 26.37 -11.69 -28.49
CA THR A 217 25.49 -10.77 -27.77
C THR A 217 24.76 -9.82 -28.71
N PHE A 218 25.48 -9.20 -29.64
CA PHE A 218 24.89 -8.32 -30.66
C PHE A 218 23.92 -9.07 -31.58
N ASN A 219 24.25 -10.30 -31.96
CA ASN A 219 23.37 -11.14 -32.77
C ASN A 219 22.08 -11.51 -32.02
N GLN A 220 22.16 -11.86 -30.74
CA GLN A 220 21.00 -12.15 -29.91
C GLN A 220 20.10 -10.91 -29.74
N LEU A 221 20.67 -9.77 -29.45
CA LEU A 221 19.92 -8.50 -29.33
C LEU A 221 19.29 -8.09 -30.67
N GLY A 222 20.01 -8.28 -31.78
CA GLY A 222 19.47 -8.05 -33.14
C GLY A 222 18.24 -8.91 -33.43
N LYS A 223 18.33 -10.21 -33.16
CA LYS A 223 17.24 -11.16 -33.35
C LYS A 223 16.04 -10.86 -32.38
N ALA A 224 16.32 -10.52 -31.15
CA ALA A 224 15.29 -10.11 -30.19
C ALA A 224 14.57 -8.84 -30.65
N SER A 225 15.30 -7.85 -31.16
CA SER A 225 14.73 -6.62 -31.72
C SER A 225 13.85 -6.89 -32.95
N ILE A 226 14.28 -7.79 -33.84
CA ILE A 226 13.47 -8.20 -34.98
C ILE A 226 12.20 -8.91 -34.51
N MET A 227 12.30 -9.79 -33.54
CA MET A 227 11.15 -10.49 -32.95
C MET A 227 10.16 -9.49 -32.32
N MET A 228 10.65 -8.49 -31.61
CA MET A 228 9.82 -7.43 -31.05
C MET A 228 9.09 -6.62 -32.13
N LEU A 229 9.75 -6.31 -33.26
CA LEU A 229 9.18 -5.52 -34.35
C LEU A 229 8.26 -6.33 -35.27
N THR A 230 8.38 -7.65 -35.29
CA THR A 230 7.52 -8.53 -36.10
C THR A 230 6.29 -9.03 -35.41
N SER A 231 6.27 -9.04 -34.07
CA SER A 231 5.11 -9.42 -33.27
C SER A 231 4.09 -8.29 -33.21
N LYS A 232 2.82 -8.58 -33.51
CA LYS A 232 1.73 -7.60 -33.43
C LYS A 232 1.45 -7.18 -31.98
N GLU A 233 1.65 -8.08 -31.02
CA GLU A 233 1.40 -7.85 -29.60
C GLU A 233 2.36 -6.83 -28.99
N THR A 234 3.59 -6.77 -29.47
CA THR A 234 4.63 -5.83 -29.02
C THR A 234 4.70 -4.57 -29.87
N LEU A 235 4.46 -4.69 -31.18
CA LEU A 235 4.54 -3.57 -32.12
C LEU A 235 3.43 -2.53 -31.91
N LEU A 236 2.20 -2.99 -31.66
CA LEU A 236 1.04 -2.09 -31.51
C LEU A 236 1.17 -1.17 -30.29
N PRO A 237 1.50 -1.66 -29.08
CA PRO A 237 1.77 -0.79 -27.92
C PRO A 237 2.94 0.17 -28.16
N LEU A 238 4.01 -0.30 -28.81
CA LEU A 238 5.16 0.54 -29.15
C LEU A 238 4.79 1.68 -30.09
N PHE A 239 3.99 1.40 -31.12
CA PHE A 239 3.52 2.42 -32.05
C PHE A 239 2.62 3.46 -31.34
N GLY A 240 1.72 3.00 -30.47
CA GLY A 240 0.89 3.87 -29.65
C GLY A 240 1.72 4.77 -28.73
N ALA A 241 2.74 4.23 -28.10
CA ALA A 241 3.66 4.99 -27.24
C ALA A 241 4.49 6.02 -28.03
N LEU A 242 4.99 5.67 -29.19
CA LEU A 242 5.69 6.62 -30.09
C LEU A 242 4.77 7.75 -30.56
N ALA A 243 3.51 7.43 -30.87
CA ALA A 243 2.51 8.44 -31.23
C ALA A 243 2.22 9.38 -30.07
N LEU A 244 2.13 8.88 -28.83
CA LEU A 244 1.97 9.69 -27.62
C LEU A 244 3.16 10.61 -27.37
N VAL A 245 4.38 10.12 -27.55
CA VAL A 245 5.61 10.93 -27.44
C VAL A 245 5.62 12.02 -28.52
N GLY A 246 5.31 11.69 -29.76
CA GLY A 246 5.20 12.68 -30.84
C GLY A 246 4.16 13.75 -30.56
N PHE A 247 2.98 13.36 -30.07
CA PHE A 247 1.94 14.30 -29.65
C PHE A 247 2.38 15.18 -28.46
N SER A 248 3.09 14.60 -27.49
CA SER A 248 3.64 15.35 -26.36
C SER A 248 4.64 16.41 -26.81
N LEU A 249 5.55 16.07 -27.73
CA LEU A 249 6.49 17.03 -28.30
C LEU A 249 5.79 18.15 -29.07
N TYR A 250 4.78 17.80 -29.85
CA TYR A 250 3.95 18.79 -30.57
C TYR A 250 3.20 19.71 -29.61
N SER A 251 2.63 19.18 -28.55
CA SER A 251 1.84 19.94 -27.56
C SER A 251 2.68 20.72 -26.54
N ARG A 252 4.03 20.56 -26.56
CA ARG A 252 4.95 21.20 -25.59
C ARG A 252 4.78 22.71 -25.54
N GLN A 253 4.60 23.37 -26.67
CA GLN A 253 4.38 24.83 -26.72
C GLN A 253 3.05 25.23 -26.11
N HIS A 254 2.00 24.43 -26.32
CA HIS A 254 0.68 24.66 -25.73
C HIS A 254 0.74 24.54 -24.19
N PHE A 255 1.46 23.56 -23.70
CA PHE A 255 1.67 23.38 -22.28
C PHE A 255 2.45 24.54 -21.65
N ASN A 256 3.53 25.00 -22.29
CA ASN A 256 4.28 26.15 -21.82
C ASN A 256 3.42 27.42 -21.77
N ARG A 257 2.61 27.68 -22.81
CA ARG A 257 1.64 28.80 -22.83
C ARG A 257 0.59 28.68 -21.75
N PHE A 258 0.10 27.45 -21.48
CA PHE A 258 -0.79 27.19 -20.37
C PHE A 258 -0.15 27.52 -19.02
N LEU A 259 1.10 27.10 -18.79
CA LEU A 259 1.84 27.43 -17.57
C LEU A 259 2.05 28.93 -17.41
N GLU A 260 2.40 29.65 -18.44
CA GLU A 260 2.57 31.11 -18.43
C GLU A 260 1.24 31.80 -18.09
N ARG A 261 0.15 31.41 -18.71
CA ARG A 261 -1.18 31.95 -18.42
C ARG A 261 -1.62 31.68 -16.99
N SER A 262 -1.40 30.47 -16.50
CA SER A 262 -1.71 30.10 -15.12
C SER A 262 -0.87 30.89 -14.14
N ALA A 263 0.44 31.01 -14.39
CA ALA A 263 1.36 31.76 -13.55
C ALA A 263 1.02 33.26 -13.47
N SER A 264 0.53 33.85 -14.56
CA SER A 264 0.10 35.26 -14.60
C SER A 264 -1.12 35.55 -13.74
N ARG A 265 -1.94 34.55 -13.44
CA ARG A 265 -3.16 34.65 -12.61
C ARG A 265 -2.90 34.35 -11.14
N VAL A 266 -1.81 33.65 -10.84
CA VAL A 266 -1.42 33.31 -9.47
C VAL A 266 -1.12 34.57 -8.67
N GLY A 267 -1.67 34.67 -7.46
CA GLY A 267 -1.48 35.80 -6.57
C GLY A 267 -2.49 36.95 -6.75
N LYS A 268 -3.27 36.97 -7.83
CA LYS A 268 -4.33 37.95 -8.05
C LYS A 268 -5.64 37.49 -7.41
N VAL A 269 -6.11 38.20 -6.39
CA VAL A 269 -7.24 37.78 -5.54
C VAL A 269 -8.51 37.41 -6.34
N THR A 270 -8.77 38.13 -7.40
CA THR A 270 -9.98 37.91 -8.25
C THR A 270 -9.84 36.82 -9.29
N GLN A 271 -8.59 36.47 -9.68
CA GLN A 271 -8.28 35.54 -10.77
C GLN A 271 -7.66 34.24 -10.29
N ASP A 272 -7.11 34.24 -9.08
CA ASP A 272 -6.45 33.07 -8.50
C ASP A 272 -7.49 32.09 -7.94
N HIS A 273 -7.59 30.92 -8.60
CA HIS A 273 -8.47 29.83 -8.19
C HIS A 273 -7.63 28.58 -7.93
N PHE A 274 -8.01 27.78 -6.93
CA PHE A 274 -7.35 26.50 -6.66
C PHE A 274 -7.41 25.53 -7.85
N SER A 275 -8.44 25.65 -8.68
CA SER A 275 -8.55 24.89 -9.93
C SER A 275 -7.36 25.08 -10.88
N LEU A 276 -6.69 26.23 -10.87
CA LEU A 276 -5.45 26.45 -11.63
C LEU A 276 -4.33 25.54 -11.16
N THR A 277 -4.18 25.37 -9.84
CA THR A 277 -3.19 24.47 -9.26
C THR A 277 -3.50 23.01 -9.60
N LEU A 278 -4.75 22.58 -9.46
CA LEU A 278 -5.16 21.23 -9.82
C LEU A 278 -4.96 20.94 -11.32
N ARG A 279 -5.32 21.88 -12.18
CA ARG A 279 -5.07 21.75 -13.62
C ARG A 279 -3.58 21.68 -13.94
N THR A 280 -2.76 22.50 -13.29
CA THR A 280 -1.30 22.48 -13.47
C THR A 280 -0.71 21.15 -13.04
N VAL A 281 -1.13 20.59 -11.91
CA VAL A 281 -0.72 19.25 -11.45
C VAL A 281 -1.15 18.18 -12.45
N PHE A 282 -2.42 18.18 -12.85
CA PHE A 282 -2.96 17.20 -13.79
C PHE A 282 -2.22 17.22 -15.14
N TRP A 283 -2.07 18.39 -15.75
CA TRP A 283 -1.39 18.52 -17.04
C TRP A 283 0.09 18.23 -16.95
N SER A 284 0.74 18.57 -15.83
CA SER A 284 2.15 18.24 -15.62
C SER A 284 2.37 16.72 -15.53
N ILE A 285 1.51 16.00 -14.82
CA ILE A 285 1.54 14.53 -14.76
C ILE A 285 1.28 13.94 -16.13
N LEU A 286 0.29 14.45 -16.86
CA LEU A 286 -0.06 13.94 -18.20
C LEU A 286 1.07 14.16 -19.21
N VAL A 287 1.68 15.34 -19.22
CA VAL A 287 2.82 15.66 -20.10
C VAL A 287 4.08 14.84 -19.74
N ALA A 288 4.25 14.49 -18.48
CA ALA A 288 5.35 13.65 -18.01
C ALA A 288 5.18 12.16 -18.39
N SER A 289 3.97 11.69 -18.67
CA SER A 289 3.66 10.28 -18.84
C SER A 289 4.13 9.63 -20.16
N PRO A 290 4.19 10.30 -21.33
CA PRO A 290 4.52 9.65 -22.62
C PRO A 290 5.87 8.94 -22.64
N LEU A 291 6.91 9.53 -22.09
CA LEU A 291 8.24 8.92 -22.08
C LEU A 291 8.30 7.66 -21.19
N PRO A 292 7.78 7.66 -19.96
CA PRO A 292 7.65 6.42 -19.17
C PRO A 292 6.80 5.33 -19.84
N VAL A 293 5.75 5.69 -20.56
CA VAL A 293 4.92 4.74 -21.32
C VAL A 293 5.73 4.12 -22.45
N LEU A 294 6.49 4.91 -23.20
CA LEU A 294 7.42 4.39 -24.22
C LEU A 294 8.44 3.43 -23.59
N TRP A 295 8.99 3.79 -22.45
CA TRP A 295 9.93 2.95 -21.71
C TRP A 295 9.33 1.64 -21.28
N ALA A 296 8.09 1.66 -20.78
CA ALA A 296 7.33 0.48 -20.41
C ALA A 296 7.06 -0.43 -21.61
N THR A 297 6.70 0.12 -22.76
CA THR A 297 6.45 -0.66 -23.98
C THR A 297 7.73 -1.29 -24.54
N LEU A 298 8.87 -0.60 -24.47
CA LEU A 298 10.16 -1.17 -24.82
C LEU A 298 10.55 -2.31 -23.89
N GLY A 299 10.36 -2.13 -22.57
CA GLY A 299 10.60 -3.18 -21.58
C GLY A 299 9.74 -4.40 -21.80
N TYR A 300 8.46 -4.21 -22.02
CA TYR A 300 7.52 -5.29 -22.34
C TYR A 300 7.91 -6.04 -23.61
N GLY A 301 8.25 -5.32 -24.68
CA GLY A 301 8.68 -5.93 -25.93
C GLY A 301 9.94 -6.79 -25.80
N LEU A 302 10.90 -6.35 -24.98
CA LEU A 302 12.12 -7.11 -24.71
C LEU A 302 11.85 -8.33 -23.82
N GLN A 303 10.94 -8.23 -22.85
CA GLN A 303 10.54 -9.36 -22.00
C GLN A 303 9.82 -10.47 -22.77
N GLU A 304 9.07 -10.13 -23.81
CA GLU A 304 8.41 -11.10 -24.70
C GLU A 304 9.39 -11.85 -25.61
N ALA A 305 10.63 -11.42 -25.74
CA ALA A 305 11.68 -12.11 -26.51
C ALA A 305 12.29 -13.26 -25.68
N TRP A 306 11.49 -14.17 -25.22
CA TRP A 306 11.85 -15.28 -24.33
C TRP A 306 12.98 -16.20 -24.83
N PRO A 307 13.23 -16.43 -26.14
CA PRO A 307 14.35 -17.25 -26.60
C PRO A 307 15.73 -16.63 -26.34
N TYR A 308 15.76 -15.34 -25.98
CA TYR A 308 17.01 -14.58 -25.83
C TYR A 308 17.11 -14.08 -24.37
N PRO A 309 17.81 -14.82 -23.48
CA PRO A 309 17.86 -14.50 -22.03
C PRO A 309 18.40 -13.09 -21.73
N LEU A 310 19.36 -12.63 -22.52
CA LEU A 310 19.93 -11.29 -22.35
C LEU A 310 18.90 -10.19 -22.66
N ALA A 311 18.11 -10.34 -23.72
CA ALA A 311 17.06 -9.39 -24.06
C ALA A 311 15.96 -9.35 -22.98
N VAL A 312 15.59 -10.49 -22.43
CA VAL A 312 14.65 -10.58 -21.32
C VAL A 312 15.20 -9.88 -20.05
N ALA A 313 16.48 -10.10 -19.73
CA ALA A 313 17.13 -9.45 -18.59
C ALA A 313 17.20 -7.92 -18.76
N ILE A 314 17.49 -7.44 -19.96
CA ILE A 314 17.44 -6.00 -20.28
C ILE A 314 16.01 -5.48 -20.15
N GLY A 315 15.02 -6.22 -20.63
CA GLY A 315 13.60 -5.87 -20.51
C GLY A 315 13.15 -5.76 -19.05
N ASP A 316 13.60 -6.66 -18.20
CA ASP A 316 13.35 -6.61 -16.75
C ASP A 316 13.94 -5.35 -16.12
N GLY A 317 15.17 -4.99 -16.48
CA GLY A 317 15.84 -3.77 -16.05
C GLY A 317 15.08 -2.52 -16.49
N VAL A 318 14.67 -2.47 -17.76
CA VAL A 318 13.89 -1.36 -18.33
C VAL A 318 12.55 -1.21 -17.59
N THR A 319 11.82 -2.30 -17.44
CA THR A 319 10.50 -2.29 -16.78
C THR A 319 10.59 -1.88 -15.31
N ALA A 320 11.60 -2.34 -14.59
CA ALA A 320 11.81 -2.01 -13.18
C ALA A 320 12.11 -0.51 -12.96
N THR A 321 12.68 0.17 -13.93
CA THR A 321 13.00 1.61 -13.86
C THR A 321 11.84 2.53 -14.30
N VAL A 322 10.76 2.01 -14.84
CA VAL A 322 9.60 2.79 -15.31
C VAL A 322 9.02 3.70 -14.21
N PRO A 323 8.72 3.21 -12.99
CA PRO A 323 8.18 4.06 -11.92
C PRO A 323 9.15 5.19 -11.55
N LEU A 324 10.44 4.89 -11.47
CA LEU A 324 11.47 5.89 -11.16
C LEU A 324 11.52 6.98 -12.24
N LEU A 325 11.54 6.59 -13.51
CA LEU A 325 11.54 7.52 -14.63
C LEU A 325 10.27 8.39 -14.63
N TRP A 326 9.14 7.82 -14.30
CA TRP A 326 7.87 8.56 -14.21
C TRP A 326 7.91 9.64 -13.13
N VAL A 327 8.37 9.29 -11.92
CA VAL A 327 8.54 10.25 -10.81
C VAL A 327 9.50 11.36 -11.20
N VAL A 328 10.62 11.02 -11.83
CA VAL A 328 11.61 12.01 -12.30
C VAL A 328 11.01 12.98 -13.32
N MET A 329 10.27 12.45 -14.29
CA MET A 329 9.63 13.28 -15.32
C MET A 329 8.54 14.18 -14.77
N ILE A 330 7.75 13.69 -13.79
CA ILE A 330 6.77 14.51 -13.07
C ILE A 330 7.46 15.64 -12.31
N CYS A 331 8.52 15.35 -11.57
CA CYS A 331 9.30 16.36 -10.85
C CYS A 331 9.90 17.40 -11.82
N ALA A 332 10.40 16.97 -12.97
CA ALA A 332 10.90 17.87 -14.01
C ALA A 332 9.80 18.78 -14.58
N ALA A 333 8.60 18.26 -14.76
CA ALA A 333 7.45 19.07 -15.21
C ALA A 333 7.02 20.10 -14.16
N PHE A 334 7.01 19.72 -12.88
CA PHE A 334 6.71 20.64 -11.77
C PHE A 334 7.76 21.71 -11.57
N ALA A 335 9.01 21.44 -11.89
CA ALA A 335 10.14 22.35 -11.71
C ALA A 335 10.37 23.28 -12.92
N ARG A 336 9.52 23.28 -13.93
CA ARG A 336 9.60 24.22 -15.05
C ARG A 336 9.50 25.67 -14.55
N PRO A 337 10.04 26.68 -15.30
CA PRO A 337 10.11 28.06 -14.83
C PRO A 337 8.79 28.67 -14.37
N ASN A 338 7.67 28.30 -14.98
CA ASN A 338 6.31 28.73 -14.61
C ASN A 338 5.47 27.54 -14.09
N GLY A 339 6.14 26.49 -13.63
CA GLY A 339 5.50 25.27 -13.15
C GLY A 339 5.03 25.39 -11.70
N LEU A 340 4.60 24.25 -11.17
CA LEU A 340 4.01 24.15 -9.83
C LEU A 340 4.93 24.67 -8.72
N PHE A 341 6.21 24.31 -8.74
CA PHE A 341 7.13 24.67 -7.67
C PHE A 341 7.47 26.17 -7.63
N VAL A 342 7.62 26.79 -8.78
CA VAL A 342 8.01 28.19 -8.88
C VAL A 342 6.81 29.12 -8.81
N ALA A 343 5.79 28.89 -9.64
CA ALA A 343 4.65 29.79 -9.75
C ALA A 343 3.63 29.60 -8.61
N HIS A 344 3.31 28.35 -8.25
CA HIS A 344 2.26 28.06 -7.29
C HIS A 344 2.77 27.93 -5.84
N PHE A 345 3.95 27.36 -5.63
CA PHE A 345 4.53 27.22 -4.30
C PHE A 345 5.43 28.42 -3.89
N GLY A 346 5.82 29.22 -4.85
CA GLY A 346 6.67 30.38 -4.59
C GLY A 346 8.12 30.06 -4.28
N TRP A 347 8.63 28.88 -4.69
CA TRP A 347 10.02 28.52 -4.49
C TRP A 347 10.95 29.36 -5.38
N PRO A 348 12.17 29.69 -4.93
CA PRO A 348 13.10 30.51 -5.69
C PRO A 348 13.47 29.89 -7.04
N ARG A 349 13.17 30.57 -8.13
CA ARG A 349 13.38 30.09 -9.50
C ARG A 349 14.80 29.62 -9.77
N ASN A 350 15.80 30.38 -9.31
CA ASN A 350 17.20 30.07 -9.55
C ASN A 350 17.63 28.77 -8.83
N ARG A 351 17.18 28.58 -7.59
CA ARG A 351 17.49 27.37 -6.81
C ARG A 351 16.83 26.14 -7.40
N VAL A 352 15.56 26.25 -7.78
CA VAL A 352 14.82 25.14 -8.41
C VAL A 352 15.45 24.76 -9.75
N ALA A 353 15.79 25.72 -10.61
CA ALA A 353 16.43 25.45 -11.89
C ALA A 353 17.81 24.80 -11.72
N LYS A 354 18.61 25.27 -10.77
CA LYS A 354 19.93 24.70 -10.48
C LYS A 354 19.83 23.29 -9.93
N ALA A 355 18.96 23.07 -8.92
CA ALA A 355 18.73 21.77 -8.33
C ALA A 355 18.23 20.77 -9.37
N MET A 356 17.29 21.18 -10.22
CA MET A 356 16.72 20.31 -11.24
C MET A 356 17.72 19.95 -12.34
N ARG A 357 18.60 20.86 -12.72
CA ARG A 357 19.66 20.58 -13.68
C ARG A 357 20.59 19.46 -13.18
N TYR A 358 21.08 19.58 -11.97
CA TYR A 358 21.94 18.55 -11.36
C TYR A 358 21.18 17.24 -11.16
N TYR A 359 19.93 17.30 -10.73
CA TYR A 359 19.09 16.14 -10.55
C TYR A 359 18.85 15.37 -11.87
N LEU A 360 18.49 16.06 -12.95
CA LEU A 360 18.29 15.44 -14.26
C LEU A 360 19.56 14.84 -14.84
N MET A 361 20.70 15.54 -14.72
CA MET A 361 21.99 15.00 -15.18
C MET A 361 22.35 13.74 -14.39
N SER A 362 22.16 13.75 -13.09
CA SER A 362 22.48 12.62 -12.23
C SER A 362 21.53 11.44 -12.44
N ILE A 363 20.24 11.71 -12.60
CA ILE A 363 19.26 10.65 -12.90
C ILE A 363 19.47 10.09 -14.30
N GLY A 364 19.85 10.91 -15.28
CA GLY A 364 20.23 10.45 -16.61
C GLY A 364 21.38 9.43 -16.59
N LEU A 365 22.25 9.50 -15.59
CA LEU A 365 23.29 8.49 -15.34
C LEU A 365 22.78 7.34 -14.48
N ILE A 366 22.00 7.62 -13.43
CA ILE A 366 21.54 6.62 -12.45
C ILE A 366 20.55 5.62 -13.07
N VAL A 367 19.60 6.06 -13.88
CA VAL A 367 18.58 5.17 -14.48
C VAL A 367 19.21 4.08 -15.35
N PRO A 368 20.11 4.38 -16.30
CA PRO A 368 20.81 3.34 -17.06
C PRO A 368 21.66 2.41 -16.18
N LEU A 369 22.27 2.92 -15.13
CA LEU A 369 23.06 2.11 -14.20
C LEU A 369 22.19 1.17 -13.38
N ILE A 370 21.02 1.60 -12.93
CA ILE A 370 20.03 0.74 -12.24
C ILE A 370 19.54 -0.36 -13.20
N MET A 371 19.26 -0.02 -14.46
CA MET A 371 18.91 -1.00 -15.47
C MET A 371 20.00 -2.05 -15.64
N ALA A 372 21.26 -1.62 -15.71
CA ALA A 372 22.41 -2.52 -15.83
C ALA A 372 22.54 -3.43 -14.59
N VAL A 373 22.38 -2.90 -13.39
CA VAL A 373 22.42 -3.70 -12.14
C VAL A 373 21.33 -4.77 -12.15
N ILE A 374 20.09 -4.40 -12.49
CA ILE A 374 18.97 -5.36 -12.51
C ILE A 374 19.18 -6.39 -13.63
N MET A 375 19.70 -5.98 -14.77
CA MET A 375 20.04 -6.88 -15.86
C MET A 375 21.07 -7.92 -15.41
N PHE A 376 22.15 -7.50 -14.73
CA PHE A 376 23.19 -8.42 -14.25
C PHE A 376 22.67 -9.34 -13.15
N ASP A 377 21.79 -8.87 -12.27
CA ASP A 377 21.19 -9.69 -11.23
C ASP A 377 20.23 -10.77 -11.79
N ASN A 378 19.57 -10.49 -12.91
CA ASN A 378 18.64 -11.40 -13.58
C ASN A 378 19.32 -12.33 -14.59
N LEU A 379 20.59 -12.09 -14.95
CA LEU A 379 21.36 -13.06 -15.71
C LEU A 379 21.73 -14.26 -14.85
N ASN A 380 21.69 -15.45 -15.44
CA ASN A 380 22.02 -16.70 -14.74
C ASN A 380 23.49 -16.79 -14.31
N ASP A 381 24.33 -15.93 -14.82
CA ASP A 381 25.76 -15.86 -14.51
C ASP A 381 26.04 -14.82 -13.41
N ARG A 382 26.31 -15.32 -12.20
CA ARG A 382 26.61 -14.47 -11.05
C ARG A 382 27.95 -13.73 -11.11
N GLU A 383 28.85 -14.16 -11.99
CA GLU A 383 30.13 -13.48 -12.15
C GLU A 383 29.92 -12.03 -12.61
N PHE A 384 28.94 -11.79 -13.49
CA PHE A 384 28.59 -10.43 -13.90
C PHE A 384 28.10 -9.55 -12.77
N SER A 385 27.35 -10.09 -11.83
CA SER A 385 26.87 -9.32 -10.66
C SER A 385 28.04 -8.88 -9.77
N GLY A 386 29.02 -9.74 -9.57
CA GLY A 386 30.19 -9.45 -8.73
C GLY A 386 31.22 -8.51 -9.37
N SER A 387 31.24 -8.42 -10.71
CA SER A 387 32.18 -7.55 -11.47
C SER A 387 31.48 -6.28 -11.97
N LEU A 388 30.77 -6.38 -13.07
CA LEU A 388 30.10 -5.24 -13.72
C LEU A 388 28.94 -4.71 -12.91
N GLY A 389 28.14 -5.57 -12.29
CA GLY A 389 27.03 -5.18 -11.42
C GLY A 389 27.52 -4.38 -10.21
N ARG A 390 28.59 -4.81 -9.58
CA ARG A 390 29.22 -4.09 -8.47
C ARG A 390 29.76 -2.72 -8.91
N LEU A 391 30.41 -2.65 -10.05
CA LEU A 391 30.89 -1.37 -10.59
C LEU A 391 29.72 -0.40 -10.83
N CYS A 392 28.67 -0.87 -11.49
CA CYS A 392 27.47 -0.05 -11.71
C CYS A 392 26.84 0.42 -10.39
N PHE A 393 26.77 -0.44 -9.38
CA PHE A 393 26.27 -0.06 -8.07
C PHE A 393 27.13 0.99 -7.37
N ILE A 394 28.45 0.86 -7.42
CA ILE A 394 29.38 1.86 -6.87
C ILE A 394 29.20 3.20 -7.58
N LEU A 395 29.06 3.20 -8.90
CA LEU A 395 28.80 4.41 -9.68
C LEU A 395 27.42 5.03 -9.32
N ILE A 396 26.39 4.23 -9.10
CA ILE A 396 25.09 4.69 -8.60
C ILE A 396 25.24 5.38 -7.26
N CYS A 397 25.95 4.77 -6.32
CA CYS A 397 26.18 5.33 -5.00
C CYS A 397 26.94 6.67 -5.08
N GLY A 398 27.96 6.75 -5.92
CA GLY A 398 28.69 8.00 -6.17
C GLY A 398 27.80 9.10 -6.74
N ALA A 399 26.97 8.77 -7.73
CA ALA A 399 26.02 9.69 -8.32
C ALA A 399 24.95 10.14 -7.30
N LEU A 400 24.42 9.23 -6.48
CA LEU A 400 23.48 9.58 -5.41
C LEU A 400 24.10 10.51 -4.37
N ALA A 401 25.34 10.28 -3.96
CA ALA A 401 26.04 11.16 -3.05
C ALA A 401 26.20 12.59 -3.64
N LEU A 402 26.54 12.69 -4.91
CA LEU A 402 26.67 13.99 -5.61
C LEU A 402 25.30 14.69 -5.74
N VAL A 403 24.24 13.96 -6.09
CA VAL A 403 22.88 14.50 -6.15
C VAL A 403 22.44 15.01 -4.79
N THR A 404 22.63 14.23 -3.76
CA THR A 404 22.26 14.58 -2.39
C THR A 404 23.00 15.84 -1.93
N LEU A 405 24.29 15.94 -2.23
CA LEU A 405 25.08 17.14 -1.94
C LEU A 405 24.56 18.36 -2.69
N SER A 406 24.21 18.20 -3.97
CA SER A 406 23.69 19.29 -4.80
C SER A 406 22.32 19.77 -4.32
N LEU A 407 21.44 18.85 -3.93
CA LEU A 407 20.11 19.17 -3.38
C LEU A 407 20.22 19.82 -1.99
N LYS A 408 21.17 19.38 -1.17
CA LYS A 408 21.46 20.03 0.13
C LYS A 408 21.92 21.47 -0.07
N LYS A 409 22.81 21.72 -1.02
CA LYS A 409 23.28 23.08 -1.36
C LYS A 409 22.17 23.96 -1.96
N ALA A 410 21.18 23.37 -2.62
CA ALA A 410 20.01 24.08 -3.11
C ALA A 410 19.03 24.50 -1.99
N GLY A 411 19.20 24.00 -0.77
CA GLY A 411 18.41 24.39 0.39
C GLY A 411 17.02 23.79 0.44
N ILE A 412 16.82 22.59 -0.13
CA ILE A 412 15.53 21.88 -0.08
C ILE A 412 15.33 21.30 1.33
N PRO A 413 14.23 21.62 2.04
CA PRO A 413 13.97 21.07 3.35
C PRO A 413 13.38 19.66 3.25
N LEU A 414 13.94 18.71 3.99
CA LEU A 414 13.36 17.35 4.20
C LEU A 414 12.40 17.32 5.37
N TYR A 415 12.64 18.15 6.36
CA TYR A 415 11.81 18.26 7.55
C TYR A 415 11.51 19.74 7.82
N LEU A 416 10.21 20.05 7.93
CA LEU A 416 9.75 21.39 8.32
C LEU A 416 9.49 21.43 9.82
N ASP A 417 10.01 22.45 10.50
CA ASP A 417 9.76 22.69 11.92
C ASP A 417 8.29 23.09 12.18
N LYS A 418 7.88 23.18 13.45
CA LYS A 418 6.53 23.59 13.84
C LYS A 418 6.12 24.95 13.27
N GLU A 419 7.09 25.80 13.04
CA GLU A 419 6.96 27.13 12.42
C GLU A 419 7.03 27.10 10.89
N GLY A 420 7.26 25.92 10.28
CA GLY A 420 7.43 25.76 8.83
C GLY A 420 8.83 26.10 8.30
N ASN A 421 9.83 26.27 9.18
CA ASN A 421 11.21 26.54 8.81
C ASN A 421 11.98 25.24 8.52
N GLY A 422 12.81 25.25 7.47
CA GLY A 422 13.66 24.12 7.09
C GLY A 422 15.02 24.07 7.82
N ASP A 423 15.43 25.13 8.47
CA ASP A 423 16.72 25.22 9.17
C ASP A 423 16.56 24.70 10.61
N ASN A 424 16.64 23.39 10.77
CA ASN A 424 16.62 22.76 12.08
C ASN A 424 17.63 21.60 12.15
N MET A 425 17.96 21.19 13.36
CA MET A 425 18.92 20.11 13.61
C MET A 425 18.49 18.79 12.98
N VAL A 426 17.19 18.48 12.99
CA VAL A 426 16.63 17.25 12.41
C VAL A 426 16.83 17.22 10.89
N ASN A 427 16.58 18.34 10.21
CA ASN A 427 16.79 18.46 8.77
C ASN A 427 18.29 18.28 8.41
N SER A 428 19.19 18.87 9.18
CA SER A 428 20.63 18.68 8.98
C SER A 428 21.06 17.23 9.20
N LEU A 429 20.52 16.57 10.22
CA LEU A 429 20.80 15.16 10.51
C LEU A 429 20.33 14.26 9.36
N LEU A 430 19.10 14.48 8.85
CA LEU A 430 18.55 13.72 7.74
C LEU A 430 19.39 13.88 6.47
N TRP A 431 19.81 15.11 6.13
CA TRP A 431 20.70 15.34 5.00
C TRP A 431 22.05 14.65 5.15
N ASN A 432 22.63 14.67 6.35
CA ASN A 432 23.91 13.99 6.62
C ASN A 432 23.75 12.47 6.53
N MET A 433 22.64 11.89 7.02
CA MET A 433 22.33 10.47 6.85
C MET A 433 22.21 10.09 5.37
N LEU A 434 21.46 10.86 4.60
CA LEU A 434 21.28 10.63 3.17
C LEU A 434 22.58 10.73 2.37
N MET A 435 23.50 11.61 2.78
CA MET A 435 24.79 11.75 2.14
C MET A 435 25.75 10.62 2.56
N GLY A 436 25.68 10.19 3.79
CA GLY A 436 26.52 9.10 4.32
C GLY A 436 26.10 7.71 3.88
N ALA A 437 24.82 7.47 3.67
CA ALA A 437 24.30 6.15 3.32
C ALA A 437 24.87 5.58 2.01
N PRO A 438 24.98 6.31 0.89
CA PRO A 438 25.63 5.81 -0.31
C PRO A 438 27.09 5.46 -0.11
N LEU A 439 27.82 6.22 0.71
CA LEU A 439 29.24 5.96 1.01
C LEU A 439 29.40 4.66 1.82
N ILE A 440 28.53 4.44 2.81
CA ILE A 440 28.49 3.19 3.56
C ILE A 440 28.12 2.01 2.65
N ALA A 441 27.21 2.22 1.71
CA ALA A 441 26.83 1.22 0.73
C ALA A 441 27.99 0.83 -0.20
N ILE A 442 28.83 1.77 -0.61
CA ILE A 442 30.06 1.49 -1.36
C ILE A 442 31.01 0.60 -0.56
N LEU A 443 31.24 0.91 0.71
CA LEU A 443 32.09 0.10 1.58
C LEU A 443 31.51 -1.31 1.76
N ALA A 444 30.22 -1.44 1.98
CA ALA A 444 29.56 -2.73 2.11
C ALA A 444 29.67 -3.56 0.83
N ALA A 445 29.48 -2.97 -0.35
CA ALA A 445 29.67 -3.61 -1.63
C ALA A 445 31.11 -4.05 -1.86
N ALA A 446 32.09 -3.27 -1.42
CA ALA A 446 33.50 -3.58 -1.51
C ALA A 446 33.88 -4.80 -0.67
N VAL A 447 33.28 -4.95 0.52
CA VAL A 447 33.51 -6.10 1.42
C VAL A 447 32.81 -7.37 0.94
N GLY A 448 31.78 -7.24 0.08
CA GLY A 448 31.06 -8.39 -0.49
C GLY A 448 29.58 -8.44 -0.15
N TYR A 449 29.05 -7.49 0.59
CA TYR A 449 27.62 -7.38 0.94
C TYR A 449 26.85 -6.55 -0.08
N LEU A 450 26.94 -6.92 -1.36
CA LEU A 450 26.35 -6.16 -2.47
C LEU A 450 24.81 -6.16 -2.41
N ALA A 451 24.18 -7.32 -2.26
CA ALA A 451 22.72 -7.44 -2.21
C ALA A 451 22.12 -6.72 -1.01
N THR A 452 22.77 -6.83 0.16
CA THR A 452 22.38 -6.12 1.37
C THR A 452 22.43 -4.60 1.19
N ALA A 453 23.55 -4.12 0.64
CA ALA A 453 23.73 -2.70 0.38
C ALA A 453 22.69 -2.16 -0.63
N GLN A 454 22.41 -2.89 -1.69
CA GLN A 454 21.38 -2.55 -2.68
C GLN A 454 19.98 -2.48 -2.03
N ALA A 455 19.61 -3.48 -1.25
CA ALA A 455 18.30 -3.54 -0.61
C ALA A 455 18.08 -2.39 0.39
N LEU A 456 19.04 -2.14 1.26
CA LEU A 456 18.95 -1.08 2.26
C LEU A 456 18.96 0.31 1.63
N LEU A 457 19.82 0.54 0.65
CA LEU A 457 19.89 1.83 -0.04
C LEU A 457 18.61 2.12 -0.83
N ALA A 458 18.06 1.13 -1.55
CA ALA A 458 16.80 1.27 -2.27
C ALA A 458 15.64 1.60 -1.34
N ARG A 459 15.57 0.98 -0.15
CA ARG A 459 14.55 1.29 0.86
C ARG A 459 14.69 2.71 1.39
N LEU A 460 15.91 3.16 1.68
CA LEU A 460 16.17 4.51 2.15
C LEU A 460 15.75 5.54 1.10
N GLU A 461 16.16 5.38 -0.15
CA GLU A 461 15.84 6.29 -1.25
C GLU A 461 14.32 6.32 -1.54
N THR A 462 13.65 5.19 -1.46
CA THR A 462 12.18 5.12 -1.60
C THR A 462 11.49 5.84 -0.44
N SER A 463 12.00 5.72 0.79
CA SER A 463 11.50 6.46 1.95
C SER A 463 11.60 7.97 1.75
N VAL A 464 12.72 8.43 1.20
CA VAL A 464 12.93 9.87 0.87
C VAL A 464 11.97 10.32 -0.22
N ALA A 465 11.74 9.50 -1.24
CA ALA A 465 10.79 9.81 -2.32
C ALA A 465 9.35 9.95 -1.78
N ILE A 466 8.94 9.08 -0.87
CA ILE A 466 7.63 9.17 -0.18
C ILE A 466 7.55 10.48 0.63
N TRP A 467 8.58 10.82 1.39
CA TRP A 467 8.60 12.05 2.16
C TRP A 467 8.53 13.29 1.28
N PHE A 468 9.23 13.30 0.15
CA PHE A 468 9.16 14.39 -0.81
C PHE A 468 7.75 14.52 -1.44
N LEU A 469 7.11 13.41 -1.79
CA LEU A 469 5.73 13.40 -2.27
C LEU A 469 4.77 14.02 -1.25
N LEU A 470 4.91 13.65 0.01
CA LEU A 470 4.10 14.21 1.09
C LEU A 470 4.36 15.70 1.31
N LEU A 471 5.60 16.15 1.12
CA LEU A 471 5.95 17.56 1.15
C LEU A 471 5.24 18.34 0.02
N VAL A 472 5.22 17.79 -1.19
CA VAL A 472 4.47 18.37 -2.32
C VAL A 472 2.97 18.47 -2.01
N ILE A 473 2.39 17.41 -1.46
CA ILE A 473 0.97 17.40 -1.02
C ILE A 473 0.72 18.47 0.04
N TYR A 474 1.63 18.62 1.01
CA TYR A 474 1.55 19.68 2.02
C TYR A 474 1.50 21.08 1.39
N HIS A 475 2.37 21.35 0.43
CA HIS A 475 2.40 22.66 -0.25
C HIS A 475 1.17 22.91 -1.12
N VAL A 476 0.60 21.87 -1.74
CA VAL A 476 -0.68 21.97 -2.47
C VAL A 476 -1.82 22.35 -1.53
N ILE A 477 -1.92 21.69 -0.38
CA ILE A 477 -2.95 21.97 0.63
C ILE A 477 -2.75 23.37 1.24
N ARG A 478 -1.50 23.74 1.54
CA ARG A 478 -1.16 25.08 2.02
C ARG A 478 -1.60 26.16 1.04
N ARG A 479 -1.39 25.93 -0.26
CA ARG A 479 -1.83 26.86 -1.29
C ARG A 479 -3.35 26.98 -1.34
N TRP A 480 -4.08 25.89 -1.25
CA TRP A 480 -5.52 25.91 -1.16
C TRP A 480 -6.03 26.77 -0.01
N MET A 481 -5.44 26.60 1.18
CA MET A 481 -5.79 27.39 2.36
C MET A 481 -5.49 28.89 2.17
N LEU A 482 -4.33 29.21 1.59
CA LEU A 482 -3.95 30.60 1.31
C LEU A 482 -4.93 31.29 0.35
N ILE A 483 -5.40 30.58 -0.65
CA ILE A 483 -6.40 31.11 -1.60
C ILE A 483 -7.73 31.37 -0.89
N GLN A 484 -8.20 30.42 -0.09
CA GLN A 484 -9.44 30.59 0.68
C GLN A 484 -9.36 31.77 1.65
N ARG A 485 -8.24 31.89 2.37
CA ARG A 485 -7.99 33.00 3.27
C ARG A 485 -8.01 34.35 2.55
N ARG A 486 -7.33 34.48 1.42
CA ARG A 486 -7.29 35.71 0.62
C ARG A 486 -8.67 36.10 0.12
N ARG A 487 -9.50 35.15 -0.30
CA ARG A 487 -10.87 35.41 -0.73
C ARG A 487 -11.73 35.91 0.42
N LEU A 488 -11.71 35.25 1.56
CA LEU A 488 -12.45 35.68 2.73
C LEU A 488 -12.06 37.09 3.19
N ALA A 489 -10.76 37.40 3.20
CA ALA A 489 -10.28 38.75 3.53
C ALA A 489 -10.76 39.79 2.52
N PHE A 490 -10.77 39.46 1.22
CA PHE A 490 -11.23 40.33 0.17
C PHE A 490 -12.75 40.58 0.27
N ASP A 491 -13.54 39.55 0.48
CA ASP A 491 -14.99 39.67 0.63
C ASP A 491 -15.36 40.53 1.83
N ARG A 492 -14.68 40.34 2.98
CA ARG A 492 -14.86 41.20 4.14
C ARG A 492 -14.50 42.65 3.89
N ALA A 493 -13.37 42.90 3.21
CA ALA A 493 -12.98 44.26 2.83
C ALA A 493 -14.02 44.93 1.89
N LYS A 494 -14.59 44.13 0.97
CA LYS A 494 -15.64 44.58 0.06
C LYS A 494 -16.94 44.93 0.81
N HIS A 495 -17.34 44.07 1.78
CA HIS A 495 -18.52 44.35 2.62
C HIS A 495 -18.32 45.61 3.48
N ARG A 496 -17.17 45.74 4.17
CA ARG A 496 -16.86 46.96 4.96
C ARG A 496 -16.90 48.21 4.09
N ARG A 497 -16.37 48.16 2.86
CA ARG A 497 -16.40 49.28 1.94
C ARG A 497 -17.86 49.63 1.47
N ALA A 498 -18.68 48.60 1.23
CA ALA A 498 -20.08 48.79 0.88
C ALA A 498 -20.88 49.42 2.03
N GLU A 499 -20.61 48.98 3.27
CA GLU A 499 -21.21 49.56 4.48
C GLU A 499 -20.82 51.01 4.69
N MET A 500 -19.53 51.35 4.56
CA MET A 500 -19.07 52.73 4.63
C MET A 500 -19.68 53.64 3.56
N LEU A 501 -19.84 53.09 2.34
CA LEU A 501 -20.49 53.84 1.26
C LEU A 501 -21.99 54.02 1.52
N ALA A 502 -22.66 53.02 2.08
CA ALA A 502 -24.06 53.09 2.45
C ALA A 502 -24.30 54.06 3.64
N GLN A 503 -23.41 54.12 4.61
CA GLN A 503 -23.44 55.10 5.69
C GLN A 503 -23.26 56.52 5.17
N ARG A 504 -22.27 56.74 4.30
CA ARG A 504 -22.11 58.06 3.62
C ARG A 504 -23.32 58.46 2.78
N ALA A 505 -23.95 57.52 2.10
CA ALA A 505 -25.15 57.79 1.30
C ALA A 505 -26.38 58.10 2.15
N ARG A 506 -26.41 57.66 3.41
CA ARG A 506 -27.51 57.97 4.35
C ARG A 506 -27.31 59.31 5.05
N GLY A 507 -26.22 60.04 4.79
CA GLY A 507 -25.98 61.37 5.33
C GLY A 507 -25.64 61.42 6.81
N GLU A 508 -25.27 60.28 7.39
CA GLU A 508 -24.70 60.21 8.73
C GLU A 508 -23.22 60.61 8.65
N GLU A 509 -22.96 61.95 8.57
CA GLU A 509 -21.66 62.49 8.92
C GLU A 509 -21.55 62.37 10.44
N GLU A 510 -20.79 61.43 10.95
CA GLU A 510 -20.34 61.47 12.35
C GLU A 510 -19.54 62.78 12.56
N PRO A 511 -19.95 63.63 13.51
CA PRO A 511 -19.09 64.75 13.87
C PRO A 511 -17.84 64.20 14.59
N ALA A 512 -16.69 64.45 14.00
CA ALA A 512 -15.41 64.36 14.73
C ALA A 512 -15.49 65.29 15.92
N HIS A 513 -15.75 64.76 17.08
CA HIS A 513 -15.35 65.15 18.44
C HIS A 513 -16.31 64.65 19.49
N SER A 514 -15.90 63.69 20.26
CA SER A 514 -15.73 63.86 21.71
C SER A 514 -15.26 62.53 22.31
N SER A 515 -14.03 62.57 22.74
CA SER A 515 -13.60 61.75 23.85
C SER A 515 -14.60 61.92 25.03
N SER A 516 -15.07 60.86 25.51
CA SER A 516 -15.23 60.54 26.92
C SER A 516 -16.43 59.66 27.23
N LEU A 517 -16.12 58.55 27.80
CA LEU A 517 -16.76 57.94 28.96
C LEU A 517 -18.10 57.23 28.78
N GLU A 518 -18.00 55.97 29.08
CA GLU A 518 -18.95 55.08 29.79
C GLU A 518 -19.99 54.34 28.97
N GLY A 519 -19.75 53.04 28.85
CA GLY A 519 -20.79 52.05 29.04
C GLY A 519 -21.53 51.60 27.76
N ALA A 520 -20.85 51.43 26.65
CA ALA A 520 -21.27 50.45 25.68
C ALA A 520 -20.37 49.22 25.88
N VAL A 521 -20.93 48.16 26.40
CA VAL A 521 -20.38 46.83 26.19
C VAL A 521 -20.45 46.61 24.71
N ASP A 522 -19.41 47.01 23.98
CA ASP A 522 -19.09 46.45 22.67
C ASP A 522 -18.99 44.95 22.93
N ILE A 523 -20.02 44.23 22.53
CA ILE A 523 -19.86 42.80 22.24
C ILE A 523 -18.86 42.84 21.11
N ASP A 524 -17.59 42.79 21.49
CA ASP A 524 -16.48 42.47 20.63
C ASP A 524 -16.86 41.12 20.03
N GLU A 525 -17.56 41.17 18.87
CA GLU A 525 -17.56 40.04 17.96
C GLU A 525 -16.08 39.76 17.74
N SER A 526 -15.58 38.84 18.53
CA SER A 526 -14.19 38.40 18.48
C SER A 526 -13.84 38.29 16.99
N GLU A 527 -13.01 39.25 16.52
CA GLU A 527 -12.48 39.19 15.16
C GLU A 527 -11.88 37.79 15.05
N ILE A 528 -12.62 36.90 14.34
CA ILE A 528 -12.15 35.53 14.11
C ILE A 528 -10.80 35.72 13.44
N ASP A 529 -9.74 35.44 14.18
CA ASP A 529 -8.37 35.59 13.69
C ASP A 529 -8.11 34.54 12.61
N LEU A 530 -8.34 34.93 11.34
CA LEU A 530 -8.13 34.08 10.19
C LEU A 530 -6.70 33.55 10.10
N ASP A 531 -5.76 34.29 10.69
CA ASP A 531 -4.36 33.88 10.73
C ASP A 531 -4.13 32.77 11.72
N ALA A 532 -4.77 32.82 12.88
CA ALA A 532 -4.70 31.76 13.89
C ALA A 532 -5.38 30.49 13.40
N ILE A 533 -6.57 30.58 12.78
CA ILE A 533 -7.30 29.44 12.21
C ILE A 533 -6.51 28.79 11.09
N SER A 534 -5.94 29.60 10.18
CA SER A 534 -5.11 29.08 9.10
C SER A 534 -3.84 28.40 9.60
N ALA A 535 -3.17 28.94 10.61
CA ALA A 535 -2.00 28.36 11.22
C ALA A 535 -2.31 27.04 11.96
N GLN A 536 -3.44 26.98 12.63
CA GLN A 536 -3.91 25.77 13.31
C GLN A 536 -4.25 24.66 12.35
N SER A 537 -4.96 24.98 11.26
CA SER A 537 -5.32 24.02 10.22
C SER A 537 -4.09 23.48 9.47
N LEU A 538 -3.09 24.31 9.20
CA LEU A 538 -1.82 23.87 8.61
C LEU A 538 -1.02 22.98 9.55
N ARG A 539 -1.02 23.25 10.86
CA ARG A 539 -0.41 22.35 11.86
C ARG A 539 -1.06 20.98 11.85
N LEU A 540 -2.39 20.93 11.75
CA LEU A 540 -3.14 19.69 11.64
C LEU A 540 -2.78 18.90 10.40
N VAL A 541 -2.82 19.52 9.22
CA VAL A 541 -2.45 18.88 7.95
C VAL A 541 -1.05 18.30 8.01
N ARG A 542 -0.10 19.07 8.52
CA ARG A 542 1.27 18.62 8.73
C ARG A 542 1.34 17.39 9.64
N SER A 543 0.59 17.38 10.73
CA SER A 543 0.55 16.25 11.67
C SER A 543 -0.01 15.00 11.03
N ILE A 544 -1.07 15.10 10.23
CA ILE A 544 -1.65 13.98 9.48
C ILE A 544 -0.64 13.44 8.47
N LEU A 545 0.01 14.32 7.69
CA LEU A 545 1.00 13.91 6.71
C LEU A 545 2.23 13.26 7.35
N MET A 546 2.67 13.75 8.51
CA MET A 546 3.75 13.12 9.29
C MET A 546 3.37 11.73 9.76
N LEU A 547 2.12 11.52 10.18
CA LEU A 547 1.63 10.20 10.57
C LEU A 547 1.59 9.26 9.36
N ILE A 548 1.10 9.74 8.22
CA ILE A 548 1.09 8.96 6.96
C ILE A 548 2.52 8.61 6.55
N ALA A 549 3.47 9.55 6.65
CA ALA A 549 4.87 9.31 6.36
C ALA A 549 5.46 8.20 7.25
N LEU A 550 5.20 8.27 8.55
CA LEU A 550 5.66 7.26 9.50
C LEU A 550 5.10 5.88 9.17
N LEU A 551 3.78 5.77 8.94
CA LEU A 551 3.13 4.52 8.57
C LEU A 551 3.67 3.96 7.25
N SER A 552 3.85 4.81 6.25
CA SER A 552 4.39 4.40 4.94
C SER A 552 5.81 3.84 5.06
N VAL A 553 6.66 4.49 5.87
CA VAL A 553 8.03 4.01 6.13
C VAL A 553 8.01 2.67 6.89
N ILE A 554 7.16 2.51 7.89
CA ILE A 554 7.02 1.25 8.63
C ILE A 554 6.60 0.13 7.68
N VAL A 555 5.60 0.35 6.83
CA VAL A 555 5.13 -0.64 5.84
C VAL A 555 6.26 -1.00 4.88
N LEU A 556 6.97 -0.01 4.34
CA LEU A 556 8.08 -0.23 3.41
C LEU A 556 9.21 -1.07 4.02
N TRP A 557 9.57 -0.80 5.28
CA TRP A 557 10.64 -1.53 5.97
C TRP A 557 10.18 -2.86 6.58
N SER A 558 8.87 -3.10 6.71
CA SER A 558 8.33 -4.36 7.22
C SER A 558 8.65 -5.56 6.32
N GLU A 559 8.84 -5.35 5.02
CA GLU A 559 9.20 -6.42 4.08
C GLU A 559 10.56 -7.05 4.38
N ILE A 560 11.49 -6.30 5.00
CA ILE A 560 12.79 -6.82 5.42
C ILE A 560 12.87 -7.09 6.92
N HIS A 561 11.72 -7.06 7.62
CA HIS A 561 11.66 -7.35 9.06
C HIS A 561 12.32 -8.69 9.42
N SER A 562 12.08 -9.72 8.61
CA SER A 562 12.69 -11.04 8.80
C SER A 562 14.23 -11.02 8.77
N ALA A 563 14.84 -10.10 8.02
CA ALA A 563 16.28 -9.93 7.97
C ALA A 563 16.89 -9.41 9.28
N PHE A 564 16.12 -8.70 10.09
CA PHE A 564 16.53 -8.21 11.40
C PHE A 564 16.29 -9.24 12.52
N GLY A 565 15.91 -10.47 12.20
CA GLY A 565 15.70 -11.55 13.17
C GLY A 565 16.93 -11.89 14.02
N PHE A 566 18.15 -11.49 13.60
CA PHE A 566 19.35 -11.63 14.43
C PHE A 566 19.27 -10.80 15.72
N LEU A 567 18.48 -9.71 15.75
CA LEU A 567 18.24 -8.91 16.94
C LEU A 567 17.46 -9.70 18.01
N GLU A 568 16.69 -10.70 17.61
CA GLU A 568 15.98 -11.62 18.51
C GLU A 568 16.93 -12.61 19.18
N ASN A 569 18.13 -12.83 18.64
CA ASN A 569 19.14 -13.72 19.21
C ASN A 569 20.02 -13.04 20.29
N ILE A 570 19.96 -11.71 20.39
CA ILE A 570 20.70 -10.94 21.39
C ILE A 570 19.80 -10.78 22.61
N SER A 571 19.96 -11.64 23.60
CA SER A 571 19.27 -11.54 24.88
C SER A 571 19.92 -10.47 25.77
N LEU A 572 19.13 -9.59 26.33
CA LEU A 572 19.57 -8.53 27.24
C LEU A 572 19.35 -8.91 28.70
N TRP A 573 18.19 -9.47 29.03
CA TRP A 573 17.83 -9.98 30.34
C TRP A 573 16.74 -11.04 30.22
N ASP A 574 16.56 -11.82 31.28
CA ASP A 574 15.54 -12.85 31.34
C ASP A 574 14.39 -12.41 32.25
N VAL A 575 13.17 -12.72 31.83
CA VAL A 575 11.94 -12.45 32.60
C VAL A 575 11.21 -13.77 32.82
N THR A 576 10.72 -13.98 34.03
CA THR A 576 9.84 -15.11 34.34
C THR A 576 8.47 -14.91 33.72
N SER A 577 8.11 -15.80 32.79
CA SER A 577 6.79 -15.85 32.16
C SER A 577 6.06 -17.10 32.64
N THR A 578 4.80 -16.91 33.04
CA THR A 578 3.93 -18.02 33.48
C THR A 578 2.95 -18.34 32.33
N VAL A 579 3.28 -19.33 31.52
CA VAL A 579 2.38 -19.82 30.47
C VAL A 579 1.81 -21.17 30.93
N GLN A 580 0.48 -21.25 31.00
CA GLN A 580 -0.26 -22.44 31.41
C GLN A 580 0.14 -23.03 32.80
N GLY A 581 0.55 -22.15 33.71
CA GLY A 581 0.92 -22.61 35.07
C GLY A 581 2.36 -23.13 35.20
N VAL A 582 3.17 -23.06 34.15
CA VAL A 582 4.60 -23.40 34.18
C VAL A 582 5.38 -22.10 34.12
N GLU A 583 6.23 -21.87 35.10
CA GLU A 583 7.18 -20.75 35.10
C GLU A 583 8.31 -21.06 34.11
N SER A 584 8.46 -20.29 33.07
CA SER A 584 9.57 -20.33 32.12
C SER A 584 10.31 -19.00 32.09
N LEU A 585 11.63 -19.07 31.97
CA LEU A 585 12.44 -17.86 31.72
C LEU A 585 12.42 -17.56 30.22
N GLU A 586 11.84 -16.42 29.87
CA GLU A 586 11.89 -15.91 28.52
C GLU A 586 12.92 -14.78 28.41
N PRO A 587 13.88 -14.89 27.47
CA PRO A 587 14.86 -13.83 27.27
C PRO A 587 14.23 -12.64 26.57
N ILE A 588 14.44 -11.43 27.09
CA ILE A 588 14.10 -10.19 26.39
C ILE A 588 15.21 -9.83 25.46
N THR A 589 14.87 -9.74 24.18
CA THR A 589 15.81 -9.55 23.09
C THR A 589 16.01 -8.07 22.78
N LEU A 590 17.12 -7.73 22.14
CA LEU A 590 17.39 -6.38 21.65
C LEU A 590 16.29 -5.92 20.65
N GLY A 591 15.77 -6.84 19.84
CA GLY A 591 14.66 -6.59 18.94
C GLY A 591 13.39 -6.13 19.67
N ALA A 592 13.03 -6.79 20.77
CA ALA A 592 11.88 -6.42 21.59
C ALA A 592 12.02 -5.00 22.19
N VAL A 593 13.21 -4.65 22.66
CA VAL A 593 13.49 -3.30 23.18
C VAL A 593 13.38 -2.24 22.10
N LEU A 594 13.90 -2.50 20.90
CA LEU A 594 13.79 -1.56 19.77
C LEU A 594 12.32 -1.37 19.33
N ILE A 595 11.53 -2.43 19.31
CA ILE A 595 10.09 -2.36 19.04
C ILE A 595 9.37 -1.55 20.13
N ALA A 596 9.73 -1.75 21.40
CA ALA A 596 9.18 -0.97 22.49
C ALA A 596 9.49 0.54 22.34
N ILE A 597 10.71 0.90 21.99
CA ILE A 597 11.11 2.28 21.70
C ILE A 597 10.28 2.85 20.55
N LEU A 598 10.09 2.06 19.47
CA LEU A 598 9.26 2.46 18.33
C LEU A 598 7.80 2.71 18.76
N VAL A 599 7.23 1.83 19.59
CA VAL A 599 5.88 2.00 20.16
C VAL A 599 5.79 3.30 20.97
N PHE A 600 6.78 3.61 21.80
CA PHE A 600 6.80 4.87 22.54
C PHE A 600 6.91 6.10 21.64
N ILE A 601 7.71 6.04 20.57
CA ILE A 601 7.80 7.11 19.56
C ILE A 601 6.45 7.33 18.88
N ILE A 602 5.80 6.25 18.41
CA ILE A 602 4.48 6.30 17.76
C ILE A 602 3.44 6.87 18.73
N THR A 603 3.42 6.40 19.96
CA THR A 603 2.50 6.89 21.01
C THR A 603 2.71 8.38 21.26
N THR A 604 3.94 8.83 21.36
CA THR A 604 4.27 10.25 21.57
C THR A 604 3.81 11.10 20.39
N GLN A 605 4.02 10.65 19.18
CA GLN A 605 3.54 11.36 17.97
C GLN A 605 2.01 11.40 17.92
N LEU A 606 1.35 10.30 18.24
CA LEU A 606 -0.11 10.22 18.28
C LEU A 606 -0.69 11.17 19.32
N VAL A 607 -0.16 11.16 20.55
CA VAL A 607 -0.56 12.04 21.65
C VAL A 607 -0.39 13.52 21.29
N ARG A 608 0.68 13.86 20.59
CA ARG A 608 0.93 15.24 20.13
C ARG A 608 -0.06 15.72 19.07
N ASN A 609 -0.49 14.83 18.19
CA ASN A 609 -1.30 15.16 17.02
C ASN A 609 -2.79 14.94 17.23
N LEU A 610 -3.16 14.13 18.21
CA LEU A 610 -4.56 13.78 18.49
C LEU A 610 -5.47 14.97 18.82
N PRO A 611 -5.04 15.98 19.61
CA PRO A 611 -5.90 17.13 19.91
C PRO A 611 -6.38 17.85 18.66
N ALA A 612 -5.48 18.03 17.68
CA ALA A 612 -5.78 18.68 16.43
C ALA A 612 -6.74 17.83 15.55
N LEU A 613 -6.56 16.51 15.56
CA LEU A 613 -7.43 15.56 14.85
C LEU A 613 -8.84 15.53 15.45
N LEU A 614 -8.95 15.48 16.78
CA LEU A 614 -10.24 15.48 17.47
C LEU A 614 -10.99 16.79 17.28
N GLU A 615 -10.28 17.90 17.34
CA GLU A 615 -10.88 19.22 17.17
C GLU A 615 -11.50 19.36 15.78
N LEU A 616 -10.80 18.91 14.74
CA LEU A 616 -11.32 18.98 13.38
C LEU A 616 -12.41 17.94 13.09
N ALA A 617 -12.25 16.71 13.57
CA ALA A 617 -13.15 15.61 13.20
C ALA A 617 -14.47 15.59 13.98
N LEU A 618 -14.43 15.96 15.25
CA LEU A 618 -15.56 15.82 16.16
C LEU A 618 -16.03 17.14 16.77
N LEU A 619 -15.09 17.96 17.27
CA LEU A 619 -15.45 19.10 18.12
C LEU A 619 -16.02 20.28 17.34
N GLN A 620 -15.64 20.45 16.05
CA GLN A 620 -16.22 21.51 15.21
C GLN A 620 -17.65 21.22 14.76
N HIS A 621 -18.08 19.96 14.81
CA HIS A 621 -19.40 19.51 14.38
C HIS A 621 -20.39 19.35 15.54
N LEU A 622 -19.90 19.48 16.78
CA LEU A 622 -20.70 19.37 17.99
C LEU A 622 -20.76 20.74 18.67
N ASP A 623 -21.96 21.22 18.96
CA ASP A 623 -22.18 22.41 19.79
C ASP A 623 -21.84 22.09 21.25
N LEU A 624 -20.55 22.18 21.58
CA LEU A 624 -20.05 21.89 22.91
C LEU A 624 -19.89 23.17 23.70
N THR A 625 -20.17 23.06 25.01
CA THR A 625 -19.90 24.15 25.96
C THR A 625 -18.41 24.45 26.03
N PRO A 626 -18.00 25.71 26.27
CA PRO A 626 -16.59 26.08 26.43
C PRO A 626 -15.89 25.19 27.46
N GLY A 627 -14.72 24.65 27.13
CA GLY A 627 -13.94 23.76 27.99
C GLY A 627 -14.22 22.26 27.84
N THR A 628 -15.37 21.84 27.31
CA THR A 628 -15.69 20.42 27.11
C THR A 628 -14.77 19.79 26.04
N GLY A 629 -14.48 20.52 24.98
CA GLY A 629 -13.54 20.09 23.94
C GLY A 629 -12.12 19.85 24.49
N TYR A 630 -11.63 20.76 25.32
CA TYR A 630 -10.33 20.60 26.00
C TYR A 630 -10.32 19.39 26.94
N ALA A 631 -11.38 19.17 27.69
CA ALA A 631 -11.51 18.02 28.59
C ALA A 631 -11.47 16.70 27.82
N ILE A 632 -12.22 16.58 26.69
CA ILE A 632 -12.26 15.39 25.86
C ILE A 632 -10.85 15.11 25.27
N THR A 633 -10.19 16.11 24.72
CA THR A 633 -8.85 15.96 24.15
C THR A 633 -7.83 15.55 25.20
N THR A 634 -7.90 16.12 26.40
CA THR A 634 -6.98 15.82 27.52
C THR A 634 -7.17 14.39 28.03
N ILE A 635 -8.42 13.95 28.21
CA ILE A 635 -8.73 12.58 28.63
C ILE A 635 -8.24 11.58 27.59
N THR A 636 -8.49 11.86 26.33
CA THR A 636 -8.06 10.99 25.23
C THR A 636 -6.54 10.91 25.12
N LYS A 637 -5.82 12.01 25.35
CA LYS A 637 -4.35 12.02 25.45
C LYS A 637 -3.85 11.10 26.57
N TYR A 638 -4.41 11.20 27.75
CA TYR A 638 -4.01 10.36 28.89
C TYR A 638 -4.32 8.88 28.65
N LEU A 639 -5.48 8.59 28.04
CA LEU A 639 -5.87 7.22 27.69
C LEU A 639 -4.90 6.62 26.66
N LEU A 640 -4.51 7.38 25.65
CA LEU A 640 -3.52 6.98 24.65
C LEU A 640 -2.12 6.77 25.26
N MET A 641 -1.70 7.66 26.16
CA MET A 641 -0.44 7.50 26.90
C MET A 641 -0.45 6.23 27.74
N LEU A 642 -1.58 5.94 28.41
CA LEU A 642 -1.74 4.73 29.20
C LEU A 642 -1.65 3.48 28.34
N ILE A 643 -2.41 3.41 27.24
CA ILE A 643 -2.40 2.24 26.32
C ILE A 643 -1.02 2.05 25.71
N GLY A 644 -0.41 3.11 25.17
CA GLY A 644 0.92 3.05 24.57
C GLY A 644 2.00 2.67 25.58
N GLY A 645 1.89 3.16 26.83
CA GLY A 645 2.75 2.76 27.93
C GLY A 645 2.61 1.28 28.28
N LEU A 646 1.38 0.79 28.41
CA LEU A 646 1.11 -0.64 28.69
C LEU A 646 1.67 -1.57 27.59
N VAL A 647 1.45 -1.22 26.33
CA VAL A 647 1.97 -1.99 25.18
C VAL A 647 3.50 -1.97 25.17
N GLY A 648 4.11 -0.80 25.30
CA GLY A 648 5.56 -0.65 25.32
C GLY A 648 6.22 -1.40 26.48
N PHE A 649 5.67 -1.32 27.67
CA PHE A 649 6.17 -2.05 28.84
C PHE A 649 5.97 -3.57 28.71
N SER A 650 4.87 -4.02 28.12
CA SER A 650 4.65 -5.43 27.81
C SER A 650 5.73 -6.00 26.86
N MET A 651 6.18 -5.20 25.90
CA MET A 651 7.26 -5.58 24.97
C MET A 651 8.63 -5.74 25.66
N ILE A 652 8.85 -5.03 26.76
CA ILE A 652 10.09 -5.12 27.57
C ILE A 652 10.05 -6.29 28.55
N GLY A 653 8.96 -7.08 28.56
CA GLY A 653 8.84 -8.27 29.38
C GLY A 653 8.22 -8.00 30.76
N ILE A 654 7.55 -6.87 30.94
CA ILE A 654 6.74 -6.65 32.11
C ILE A 654 5.44 -7.42 31.93
N GLU A 655 5.26 -8.47 32.72
CA GLU A 655 4.07 -9.32 32.65
C GLU A 655 2.78 -8.51 32.83
N TRP A 656 1.78 -8.84 32.05
CA TRP A 656 0.46 -8.23 32.14
C TRP A 656 -0.14 -8.34 33.55
N SER A 657 0.13 -9.41 34.26
CA SER A 657 -0.28 -9.61 35.67
C SER A 657 0.21 -8.51 36.59
N LYS A 658 1.47 -8.08 36.44
CA LYS A 658 2.07 -6.99 37.23
C LYS A 658 1.48 -5.63 36.83
N LEU A 659 1.27 -5.40 35.53
CA LEU A 659 0.60 -4.19 35.03
C LEU A 659 -0.86 -4.11 35.46
N GLN A 660 -1.54 -5.26 35.53
CA GLN A 660 -2.92 -5.37 35.97
C GLN A 660 -3.10 -4.89 37.42
N TRP A 661 -2.16 -5.20 38.33
CA TRP A 661 -2.17 -4.68 39.70
C TRP A 661 -2.00 -3.16 39.73
N LEU A 662 -1.13 -2.60 38.88
CA LEU A 662 -0.95 -1.16 38.77
C LEU A 662 -2.25 -0.47 38.27
N VAL A 663 -2.87 -1.04 37.25
CA VAL A 663 -4.14 -0.53 36.68
C VAL A 663 -5.25 -0.65 37.73
N ALA A 664 -5.31 -1.75 38.47
CA ALA A 664 -6.28 -1.94 39.55
C ALA A 664 -6.06 -0.92 40.68
N ALA A 665 -4.83 -0.68 41.08
CA ALA A 665 -4.51 0.33 42.12
C ALA A 665 -4.89 1.75 41.67
N LEU A 666 -4.59 2.10 40.41
CA LEU A 666 -5.02 3.37 39.81
C LEU A 666 -6.55 3.47 39.74
N GLY A 667 -7.22 2.37 39.34
CA GLY A 667 -8.68 2.30 39.28
C GLY A 667 -9.36 2.52 40.66
N VAL A 668 -8.81 1.90 41.70
CA VAL A 668 -9.27 2.07 43.09
C VAL A 668 -9.02 3.52 43.55
N GLY A 669 -7.83 4.07 43.31
CA GLY A 669 -7.52 5.46 43.64
C GLY A 669 -8.44 6.45 42.91
N LEU A 670 -8.68 6.24 41.62
CA LEU A 670 -9.61 7.05 40.84
C LEU A 670 -11.05 6.90 41.32
N GLY A 671 -11.46 5.67 41.71
CA GLY A 671 -12.77 5.37 42.25
C GLY A 671 -13.03 6.15 43.55
N PHE A 672 -12.07 6.19 44.47
CA PHE A 672 -12.16 7.01 45.68
C PHE A 672 -12.18 8.51 45.37
N GLY A 673 -11.34 8.95 44.41
CA GLY A 673 -11.32 10.36 43.98
C GLY A 673 -12.63 10.83 43.34
N LEU A 674 -13.36 9.93 42.69
CA LEU A 674 -14.63 10.20 42.01
C LEU A 674 -15.87 9.81 42.84
N GLN A 675 -15.70 9.34 44.07
CA GLN A 675 -16.78 8.82 44.90
C GLN A 675 -17.95 9.80 45.02
N GLU A 676 -17.69 11.08 45.33
CA GLU A 676 -18.73 12.11 45.45
C GLU A 676 -19.43 12.38 44.11
N ILE A 677 -18.71 12.33 43.01
CA ILE A 677 -19.26 12.52 41.66
C ILE A 677 -20.25 11.39 41.35
N PHE A 678 -19.88 10.15 41.64
CA PHE A 678 -20.77 8.99 41.45
C PHE A 678 -21.98 9.05 42.38
N ALA A 679 -21.79 9.43 43.65
CA ALA A 679 -22.88 9.58 44.58
C ALA A 679 -23.89 10.65 44.11
N ASN A 680 -23.39 11.80 43.65
CA ASN A 680 -24.23 12.86 43.11
C ASN A 680 -24.93 12.45 41.80
N PHE A 681 -24.26 11.69 40.95
CA PHE A 681 -24.84 11.17 39.73
C PHE A 681 -25.99 10.19 40.02
N ILE A 682 -25.78 9.23 40.88
CA ILE A 682 -26.81 8.24 41.28
C ILE A 682 -28.00 8.97 41.95
N SER A 683 -27.73 9.91 42.84
CA SER A 683 -28.78 10.73 43.46
C SER A 683 -29.56 11.54 42.44
N GLY A 684 -28.87 12.10 41.45
CA GLY A 684 -29.49 12.79 40.30
C GLY A 684 -30.40 11.90 39.47
N LEU A 685 -29.96 10.67 39.20
CA LEU A 685 -30.80 9.68 38.50
C LEU A 685 -32.05 9.30 39.32
N ILE A 686 -31.92 9.12 40.64
CA ILE A 686 -33.07 8.84 41.54
C ILE A 686 -34.06 10.01 41.46
N ILE A 687 -33.60 11.25 41.54
CA ILE A 687 -34.46 12.42 41.44
C ILE A 687 -35.18 12.48 40.06
N LEU A 688 -34.50 12.14 38.99
CA LEU A 688 -35.09 12.15 37.64
C LEU A 688 -36.14 11.02 37.46
N PHE A 689 -35.92 9.86 38.04
CA PHE A 689 -36.84 8.71 37.91
C PHE A 689 -38.02 8.82 38.90
N GLU A 690 -37.75 9.04 40.17
CA GLU A 690 -38.79 9.09 41.23
C GLU A 690 -39.52 10.42 41.23
N LYS A 691 -38.90 11.50 40.73
CA LYS A 691 -39.46 12.86 40.64
C LYS A 691 -40.00 13.37 42.00
N PRO A 692 -39.26 13.22 43.12
CA PRO A 692 -39.67 13.74 44.41
C PRO A 692 -39.74 15.29 44.42
N ILE A 693 -38.99 15.93 43.54
CA ILE A 693 -39.04 17.38 43.24
C ILE A 693 -39.15 17.58 41.73
N ARG A 694 -39.85 18.64 41.34
CA ARG A 694 -40.04 18.99 39.90
C ARG A 694 -39.56 20.42 39.66
N ILE A 695 -39.30 20.71 38.39
CA ILE A 695 -38.97 22.08 37.98
C ILE A 695 -40.18 22.97 38.27
N GLY A 696 -39.95 24.06 39.01
CA GLY A 696 -40.97 24.98 39.48
C GLY A 696 -41.39 24.75 40.95
N ASP A 697 -41.02 23.63 41.57
CA ASP A 697 -41.30 23.40 42.98
C ASP A 697 -40.49 24.34 43.86
N THR A 698 -41.12 24.80 44.99
CA THR A 698 -40.42 25.58 46.01
C THR A 698 -39.74 24.63 46.98
N VAL A 699 -38.45 24.76 47.13
CA VAL A 699 -37.65 23.95 48.07
C VAL A 699 -36.85 24.82 49.00
N THR A 700 -36.72 24.37 50.24
CA THR A 700 -35.88 25.00 51.25
C THR A 700 -34.73 24.08 51.60
N ILE A 701 -33.50 24.57 51.41
CA ILE A 701 -32.28 23.85 51.75
C ILE A 701 -31.49 24.72 52.71
N ARG A 702 -31.40 24.25 53.98
CA ARG A 702 -30.87 25.07 55.12
C ARG A 702 -31.65 26.36 55.21
N ASP A 703 -31.04 27.51 55.09
CA ASP A 703 -31.65 28.84 55.25
C ASP A 703 -32.03 29.48 53.89
N LEU A 704 -31.93 28.76 52.76
CA LEU A 704 -32.23 29.29 51.46
C LEU A 704 -33.52 28.67 50.91
N THR A 705 -34.50 29.52 50.58
CA THR A 705 -35.77 29.11 49.97
C THR A 705 -35.85 29.65 48.54
N GLY A 706 -36.08 28.77 47.58
CA GLY A 706 -36.14 29.15 46.17
C GLY A 706 -36.92 28.17 45.31
N SER A 707 -37.11 28.49 44.05
CA SER A 707 -37.73 27.61 43.09
C SER A 707 -36.69 26.80 42.31
N VAL A 708 -37.00 25.51 42.07
CA VAL A 708 -36.16 24.63 41.24
C VAL A 708 -36.25 25.08 39.77
N THR A 709 -35.15 25.58 39.23
CA THR A 709 -35.08 26.05 37.84
C THR A 709 -34.57 24.98 36.86
N LYS A 710 -33.67 24.12 37.30
CA LYS A 710 -33.09 23.08 36.47
C LYS A 710 -32.65 21.88 37.28
N ILE A 711 -32.97 20.68 36.79
CA ILE A 711 -32.50 19.42 37.36
C ILE A 711 -31.57 18.76 36.34
N ASN A 712 -30.28 18.72 36.64
CA ASN A 712 -29.26 18.00 35.88
C ASN A 712 -28.94 16.68 36.58
N THR A 713 -28.25 15.78 35.85
CA THR A 713 -27.85 14.45 36.38
C THR A 713 -26.93 14.50 37.60
N ARG A 714 -26.26 15.61 37.86
CA ARG A 714 -25.30 15.77 38.95
C ARG A 714 -25.63 16.89 39.92
N ALA A 715 -26.44 17.84 39.56
CA ALA A 715 -26.75 19.01 40.34
C ALA A 715 -28.15 19.55 40.02
N THR A 716 -28.82 20.06 41.01
CA THR A 716 -30.09 20.78 40.86
C THR A 716 -29.85 22.26 41.10
N THR A 717 -30.34 23.10 40.21
CA THR A 717 -30.22 24.54 40.27
C THR A 717 -31.50 25.12 40.92
N ILE A 718 -31.33 25.89 41.96
CA ILE A 718 -32.42 26.57 42.68
C ILE A 718 -32.20 28.07 42.54
N SER A 719 -33.23 28.81 42.16
CA SER A 719 -33.23 30.26 42.14
C SER A 719 -33.77 30.76 43.49
N ASP A 720 -32.90 31.42 44.23
CA ASP A 720 -33.27 32.01 45.51
C ASP A 720 -34.16 33.27 45.31
N TRP A 721 -35.08 33.53 46.22
CA TRP A 721 -36.00 34.64 46.11
C TRP A 721 -35.45 35.93 46.72
N ASP A 722 -34.42 35.82 47.54
CA ASP A 722 -33.86 36.95 48.30
C ASP A 722 -32.55 37.51 47.72
N ARG A 723 -31.99 36.87 46.67
CA ARG A 723 -30.72 37.27 46.04
C ARG A 723 -30.74 37.12 44.53
#